data_aa3668a248355cbd5031892d8528ee61
#
_entry.id   aa3668a248355cbd5031892d8528ee61
#
_cell.length_a   1.000
_cell.length_b   1.000
_cell.length_c   1.000
_cell.angle_alpha   90.00
_cell.angle_beta   90.00
_cell.angle_gamma   90.00
#
_symmetry.space_group_name_H-M   'P 1'
#
loop_
_entity.id
_entity.type
_entity.pdbx_description
1 polymer ?
#
loop_
_entity_poly.entity_id
_entity_poly.type
_entity_poly.pdbx_seq_one_letter_code
_entity_poly.pdbx_strand_id
1 'polypeptide(L)'
;MTIEIQDILILIKEYLLNIFAFDPNSPLLFTHFRFWAFFAVVFTGFSIVAGSLHKNRSGARLHLPGWRRVLRNGYLFLISLLFYYKTSGLFVGLLILVTLTDFFLARGIYRFRQKAINKGHEKSKMALFLLCLSVTIDLGILCYFKYSYFFADIVNQIFGTNFQVTNIAARLGNHIIGRPFWSVDRIVLPVGISFYTFQVISYTADVYKGLVRPVRNILDFGFYVSFFPQLVAGPIIKASDFIPQLYRRYALSRTQFGIAVFWILNGLTKKIVMSDYLAVNFIDRVFANPQLFSGFENLAALFAYSFQVYADFSGYTDIAIGLSLMMGFYLPQNFNSPYKAQNARNFWKRWHISLSRWLQTYLYIPLGGNRNISFGTWFWICVITIAALILSGSWIVAVIVLAIALATVITALRSPGKRRHIYANMNSMITMLLGGLWHGASCNFMIWGGLNGVGMIIFKFWSDWHTVKRIIVTSYVVCILFLLRLWASPALALWNVLLCFCAFILVSMIIKCIWQYYNSQRDYVRWPRFAKATNVVWSVIVTFTFITFTRLFFRSGSNLDPAVANETAWNIATSMMTRIGTEWTVNPLDVIPAYWKVFLLFCIGMAIHWIPERMKRRYRYLFAKLPLPLMVLVCAFAIFIIYQFVTAEMQPFIYFQL
;
A
#
# COMPACT_ATOMS: atom_id res chain seq x y z
N MET A 1 50.63 -2.62 28.35
CA MET A 1 49.92 -2.38 27.10
C MET A 1 49.22 -1.03 27.25
N THR A 2 49.96 0.05 27.04
CA THR A 2 49.47 1.44 27.09
C THR A 2 48.78 1.70 25.76
N ILE A 3 47.46 1.65 25.75
CA ILE A 3 46.68 2.17 24.62
C ILE A 3 46.89 3.68 24.62
N GLU A 4 47.59 4.17 23.62
CA GLU A 4 47.80 5.63 23.49
C GLU A 4 46.45 6.33 23.30
N ILE A 5 46.31 7.51 23.88
CA ILE A 5 45.10 8.35 23.77
C ILE A 5 44.75 8.57 22.30
N GLN A 6 45.76 8.59 21.41
CA GLN A 6 45.59 8.67 19.97
C GLN A 6 44.84 7.47 19.38
N ASP A 7 45.15 6.24 19.82
CA ASP A 7 44.43 5.01 19.37
C ASP A 7 42.96 5.01 19.79
N ILE A 8 42.69 5.49 21.00
CA ILE A 8 41.33 5.64 21.50
C ILE A 8 40.56 6.69 20.67
N LEU A 9 41.21 7.83 20.35
CA LEU A 9 40.59 8.87 19.53
C LEU A 9 40.34 8.42 18.08
N ILE A 10 41.24 7.61 17.50
CA ILE A 10 41.07 7.00 16.18
C ILE A 10 39.90 6.01 16.22
N LEU A 11 39.85 5.16 17.22
CA LEU A 11 38.79 4.16 17.39
C LEU A 11 37.40 4.83 17.60
N ILE A 12 37.36 5.88 18.39
CA ILE A 12 36.15 6.70 18.58
C ILE A 12 35.76 7.38 17.27
N LYS A 13 36.70 7.94 16.54
CA LYS A 13 36.46 8.59 15.23
C LYS A 13 35.95 7.57 14.21
N GLU A 14 36.56 6.40 14.09
CA GLU A 14 36.08 5.34 13.19
C GLU A 14 34.69 4.82 13.60
N TYR A 15 34.47 4.62 14.89
CA TYR A 15 33.17 4.20 15.40
C TYR A 15 32.07 5.25 15.11
N LEU A 16 32.37 6.54 15.32
CA LEU A 16 31.45 7.62 14.99
C LEU A 16 31.21 7.73 13.48
N LEU A 17 32.25 7.60 12.65
CA LEU A 17 32.10 7.60 11.19
C LEU A 17 31.22 6.42 10.75
N ASN A 18 31.40 5.24 11.32
CA ASN A 18 30.59 4.06 11.03
C ASN A 18 29.13 4.20 11.49
N ILE A 19 28.88 4.91 12.60
CA ILE A 19 27.51 5.25 13.02
C ILE A 19 26.80 6.12 11.98
N PHE A 20 27.50 7.06 11.37
CA PHE A 20 26.92 7.98 10.38
C PHE A 20 27.03 7.47 8.95
N ALA A 21 27.93 6.53 8.63
CA ALA A 21 28.07 5.96 7.29
C ALA A 21 26.80 5.18 6.88
N PHE A 22 26.49 5.23 5.59
CA PHE A 22 25.43 4.39 5.00
C PHE A 22 25.99 2.98 4.73
N ASP A 23 25.28 1.97 5.20
CA ASP A 23 25.55 0.57 4.90
C ASP A 23 24.36 -0.01 4.12
N PRO A 24 24.55 -0.36 2.83
CA PRO A 24 23.49 -0.94 2.00
C PRO A 24 22.96 -2.29 2.56
N ASN A 25 23.83 -3.05 3.24
CA ASN A 25 23.48 -4.36 3.78
C ASN A 25 22.75 -4.29 5.13
N SER A 26 22.79 -3.13 5.78
CA SER A 26 22.17 -2.92 7.09
C SER A 26 21.39 -1.60 7.17
N PRO A 27 20.35 -1.42 6.33
CA PRO A 27 19.52 -0.21 6.36
C PRO A 27 18.83 -0.05 7.72
N LEU A 28 18.55 1.19 8.11
CA LEU A 28 17.91 1.49 9.39
C LEU A 28 16.41 1.19 9.34
N LEU A 29 16.00 0.00 9.79
CA LEU A 29 14.61 -0.47 9.79
C LEU A 29 14.00 -0.42 11.21
N PHE A 30 12.69 -0.23 11.30
CA PHE A 30 11.94 -0.20 12.58
C PHE A 30 12.00 -1.52 13.37
N THR A 31 12.33 -2.63 12.73
CA THR A 31 12.51 -3.94 13.36
C THR A 31 13.87 -4.11 14.03
N HIS A 32 14.87 -3.29 13.69
CA HIS A 32 16.22 -3.40 14.20
C HIS A 32 16.39 -2.68 15.54
N PHE A 33 17.13 -3.27 16.48
CA PHE A 33 17.47 -2.63 17.74
C PHE A 33 18.18 -1.28 17.53
N ARG A 34 19.03 -1.15 16.52
CA ARG A 34 19.73 0.09 16.16
C ARG A 34 18.77 1.25 15.91
N PHE A 35 17.58 0.97 15.33
CA PHE A 35 16.55 2.00 15.14
C PHE A 35 16.01 2.52 16.48
N TRP A 36 15.80 1.65 17.46
CA TRP A 36 15.26 2.05 18.76
C TRP A 36 16.27 2.85 19.58
N ALA A 37 17.57 2.50 19.49
CA ALA A 37 18.65 3.30 20.06
C ALA A 37 18.71 4.69 19.38
N PHE A 38 18.67 4.73 18.04
CA PHE A 38 18.56 6.00 17.29
C PHE A 38 17.34 6.81 17.72
N PHE A 39 16.15 6.20 17.78
CA PHE A 39 14.93 6.89 18.16
C PHE A 39 14.97 7.41 19.61
N ALA A 40 15.57 6.71 20.53
CA ALA A 40 15.76 7.17 21.90
C ALA A 40 16.57 8.47 21.96
N VAL A 41 17.68 8.55 21.22
CA VAL A 41 18.50 9.76 21.11
C VAL A 41 17.70 10.89 20.43
N VAL A 42 17.03 10.59 19.32
CA VAL A 42 16.20 11.56 18.59
C VAL A 42 15.06 12.10 19.45
N PHE A 43 14.36 11.24 20.18
CA PHE A 43 13.25 11.65 21.02
C PHE A 43 13.71 12.47 22.23
N THR A 44 14.86 12.16 22.80
CA THR A 44 15.48 12.95 23.86
C THR A 44 15.84 14.35 23.35
N GLY A 45 16.56 14.44 22.23
CA GLY A 45 16.88 15.73 21.60
C GLY A 45 15.63 16.52 21.20
N PHE A 46 14.63 15.85 20.64
CA PHE A 46 13.34 16.45 20.34
C PHE A 46 12.65 17.03 21.59
N SER A 47 12.68 16.31 22.69
CA SER A 47 12.06 16.75 23.95
C SER A 47 12.72 18.02 24.50
N ILE A 48 14.04 18.16 24.32
CA ILE A 48 14.80 19.35 24.70
C ILE A 48 14.41 20.54 23.78
N VAL A 49 14.43 20.30 22.46
CA VAL A 49 14.17 21.36 21.46
C VAL A 49 12.71 21.81 21.47
N ALA A 50 11.76 20.88 21.65
CA ALA A 50 10.33 21.18 21.68
C ALA A 50 9.92 21.94 22.93
N GLY A 51 10.79 22.05 23.95
CA GLY A 51 10.51 22.75 25.19
C GLY A 51 9.41 22.08 25.99
N SER A 52 9.71 20.89 26.48
CA SER A 52 8.83 20.04 27.25
C SER A 52 8.43 20.69 28.58
N LEU A 53 7.17 20.47 28.98
CA LEU A 53 6.74 20.17 30.33
C LEU A 53 6.51 21.31 31.33
N HIS A 54 6.50 22.57 30.98
CA HIS A 54 5.85 23.51 31.86
C HIS A 54 4.34 23.53 31.59
N LYS A 55 3.60 22.77 32.42
CA LYS A 55 2.17 22.93 32.63
C LYS A 55 1.88 24.36 33.07
N ASN A 56 1.63 25.27 32.15
CA ASN A 56 0.94 26.48 32.53
C ASN A 56 -0.52 26.07 32.87
N ARG A 57 -0.87 26.29 34.15
CA ARG A 57 -2.21 26.03 34.73
C ARG A 57 -3.34 26.82 34.07
N SER A 58 -3.05 27.76 33.19
CA SER A 58 -4.05 28.52 32.42
C SER A 58 -4.21 27.91 31.04
N GLY A 59 -5.39 27.44 30.72
CA GLY A 59 -5.76 26.76 29.44
C GLY A 59 -5.70 27.62 28.19
N ALA A 60 -4.88 28.65 28.13
CA ALA A 60 -4.68 29.48 26.96
C ALA A 60 -3.84 28.74 25.91
N ARG A 61 -4.33 28.67 24.69
CA ARG A 61 -3.63 28.18 23.50
C ARG A 61 -2.48 29.15 23.15
N LEU A 62 -1.38 29.09 23.88
CA LEU A 62 -0.18 29.88 23.58
C LEU A 62 0.49 29.34 22.29
N HIS A 63 0.53 30.16 21.27
CA HIS A 63 1.37 29.89 20.09
C HIS A 63 2.84 29.83 20.53
N LEU A 64 3.56 28.82 20.02
CA LEU A 64 5.03 28.78 20.21
C LEU A 64 5.66 30.04 19.63
N PRO A 65 6.66 30.65 20.30
CA PRO A 65 7.49 31.68 19.69
C PRO A 65 8.02 31.19 18.34
N GLY A 66 8.01 32.06 17.32
CA GLY A 66 8.32 31.68 15.95
C GLY A 66 9.64 30.94 15.78
N TRP A 67 10.69 31.36 16.52
CA TRP A 67 12.03 30.75 16.44
C TRP A 67 12.07 29.32 17.00
N ARG A 68 11.36 29.02 18.12
CA ARG A 68 11.30 27.64 18.68
C ARG A 68 10.59 26.67 17.74
N ARG A 69 9.56 27.14 17.03
CA ARG A 69 8.89 26.35 16.02
C ARG A 69 9.82 26.02 14.85
N VAL A 70 10.55 27.02 14.36
CA VAL A 70 11.53 26.81 13.27
C VAL A 70 12.61 25.84 13.70
N LEU A 71 13.13 25.98 14.94
CA LEU A 71 14.12 25.08 15.49
C LEU A 71 13.60 23.64 15.62
N ARG A 72 12.38 23.44 16.14
CA ARG A 72 11.77 22.13 16.25
C ARG A 72 11.55 21.46 14.89
N ASN A 73 10.96 22.19 13.94
CA ASN A 73 10.68 21.66 12.61
C ASN A 73 11.98 21.44 11.83
N GLY A 74 12.97 22.32 11.98
CA GLY A 74 14.30 22.15 11.41
C GLY A 74 15.03 20.93 11.97
N TYR A 75 14.98 20.72 13.29
CA TYR A 75 15.54 19.54 13.93
C TYR A 75 14.92 18.26 13.35
N LEU A 76 13.58 18.17 13.32
CA LEU A 76 12.90 17.00 12.77
C LEU A 76 13.15 16.80 11.27
N PHE A 77 13.31 17.87 10.51
CA PHE A 77 13.69 17.80 9.11
C PHE A 77 15.09 17.20 8.94
N LEU A 78 16.08 17.71 9.67
CA LEU A 78 17.47 17.20 9.61
C LEU A 78 17.54 15.73 10.05
N ILE A 79 16.86 15.36 11.13
CA ILE A 79 16.79 13.98 11.59
C ILE A 79 16.11 13.08 10.54
N SER A 80 15.06 13.57 9.87
CA SER A 80 14.40 12.83 8.80
C SER A 80 15.30 12.61 7.59
N LEU A 81 16.11 13.62 7.22
CA LEU A 81 17.13 13.46 6.17
C LEU A 81 18.22 12.47 6.58
N LEU A 82 18.67 12.50 7.84
CA LEU A 82 19.65 11.55 8.36
C LEU A 82 19.08 10.12 8.34
N PHE A 83 17.85 9.94 8.81
CA PHE A 83 17.15 8.64 8.73
C PHE A 83 17.07 8.15 7.29
N TYR A 84 16.67 9.01 6.36
CA TYR A 84 16.55 8.65 4.95
C TYR A 84 17.91 8.32 4.32
N TYR A 85 18.96 9.08 4.67
CA TYR A 85 20.32 8.75 4.27
C TYR A 85 20.76 7.36 4.78
N LYS A 86 20.47 7.03 6.04
CA LYS A 86 20.78 5.71 6.64
C LYS A 86 19.93 4.57 6.03
N THR A 87 18.84 4.88 5.36
CA THR A 87 17.94 3.90 4.74
C THR A 87 18.16 3.76 3.24
N SER A 88 18.46 4.87 2.55
CA SER A 88 18.50 4.94 1.07
C SER A 88 19.76 5.60 0.52
N GLY A 89 20.75 5.91 1.36
CA GLY A 89 22.03 6.48 0.95
C GLY A 89 21.90 7.84 0.27
N LEU A 90 22.65 8.03 -0.81
CA LEU A 90 22.74 9.30 -1.55
C LEU A 90 21.44 9.73 -2.24
N PHE A 91 20.42 8.87 -2.29
CA PHE A 91 19.09 9.26 -2.77
C PHE A 91 18.42 10.34 -1.91
N VAL A 92 18.99 10.67 -0.75
CA VAL A 92 18.61 11.88 0.01
C VAL A 92 18.72 13.15 -0.84
N GLY A 93 19.69 13.22 -1.76
CA GLY A 93 19.83 14.32 -2.73
C GLY A 93 18.62 14.44 -3.67
N LEU A 94 18.08 13.30 -4.12
CA LEU A 94 16.86 13.26 -4.94
C LEU A 94 15.64 13.77 -4.15
N LEU A 95 15.48 13.34 -2.90
CA LEU A 95 14.40 13.81 -2.01
C LEU A 95 14.49 15.33 -1.80
N ILE A 96 15.69 15.87 -1.62
CA ILE A 96 15.92 17.33 -1.49
C ILE A 96 15.56 18.03 -2.81
N LEU A 97 15.99 17.49 -3.96
CA LEU A 97 15.70 18.06 -5.28
C LEU A 97 14.20 18.17 -5.53
N VAL A 98 13.45 17.09 -5.33
CA VAL A 98 11.97 17.04 -5.45
C VAL A 98 11.35 18.06 -4.49
N THR A 99 11.80 18.09 -3.25
CA THR A 99 11.31 19.06 -2.24
C THR A 99 11.51 20.50 -2.69
N LEU A 100 12.69 20.85 -3.20
CA LEU A 100 12.98 22.21 -3.69
C LEU A 100 12.12 22.56 -4.90
N THR A 101 12.05 21.66 -5.89
CA THR A 101 11.27 21.85 -7.11
C THR A 101 9.81 22.18 -6.80
N ASP A 102 9.15 21.35 -5.98
CA ASP A 102 7.74 21.55 -5.67
C ASP A 102 7.46 22.71 -4.74
N PHE A 103 8.40 23.04 -3.85
CA PHE A 103 8.30 24.24 -3.05
C PHE A 103 8.22 25.51 -3.90
N PHE A 104 9.08 25.64 -4.93
CA PHE A 104 9.08 26.79 -5.81
C PHE A 104 7.91 26.78 -6.79
N LEU A 105 7.59 25.62 -7.37
CA LEU A 105 6.46 25.48 -8.28
C LEU A 105 5.12 25.77 -7.59
N ALA A 106 4.88 25.28 -6.38
CA ALA A 106 3.68 25.57 -5.61
C ALA A 106 3.51 27.07 -5.32
N ARG A 107 4.61 27.78 -5.04
CA ARG A 107 4.59 29.26 -4.88
C ARG A 107 4.25 29.97 -6.17
N GLY A 108 4.80 29.51 -7.30
CA GLY A 108 4.46 30.00 -8.63
C GLY A 108 3.00 29.80 -8.95
N ILE A 109 2.49 28.57 -8.76
CA ILE A 109 1.07 28.21 -8.94
C ILE A 109 0.17 29.17 -8.15
N TYR A 110 0.47 29.38 -6.87
CA TYR A 110 -0.32 30.26 -6.02
C TYR A 110 -0.29 31.72 -6.50
N ARG A 111 0.91 32.26 -6.84
CA ARG A 111 1.07 33.65 -7.34
C ARG A 111 0.26 33.89 -8.61
N PHE A 112 0.35 33.00 -9.61
CA PHE A 112 -0.36 33.14 -10.88
C PHE A 112 -1.87 32.93 -10.71
N ARG A 113 -2.28 32.03 -9.81
CA ARG A 113 -3.68 31.85 -9.45
C ARG A 113 -4.26 33.11 -8.80
N GLN A 114 -3.58 33.72 -7.82
CA GLN A 114 -4.03 34.96 -7.17
C GLN A 114 -4.09 36.12 -8.17
N LYS A 115 -3.09 36.23 -9.06
CA LYS A 115 -3.10 37.26 -10.12
C LYS A 115 -4.29 37.10 -11.06
N ALA A 116 -4.70 35.87 -11.39
CA ALA A 116 -5.87 35.61 -12.21
C ALA A 116 -7.17 35.97 -11.47
N ILE A 117 -7.33 35.59 -10.21
CA ILE A 117 -8.49 35.92 -9.38
C ILE A 117 -8.64 37.44 -9.25
N ASN A 118 -7.56 38.17 -8.99
CA ASN A 118 -7.57 39.64 -8.89
C ASN A 118 -7.95 40.32 -10.22
N LYS A 119 -7.84 39.62 -11.37
CA LYS A 119 -8.27 40.05 -12.68
C LYS A 119 -9.68 39.55 -13.05
N GLY A 120 -10.42 38.94 -12.12
CA GLY A 120 -11.77 38.41 -12.37
C GLY A 120 -11.81 37.06 -13.10
N HIS A 121 -10.67 36.38 -13.26
CA HIS A 121 -10.61 35.07 -13.90
C HIS A 121 -10.60 33.95 -12.87
N GLU A 122 -11.49 32.97 -12.99
CA GLU A 122 -11.53 31.80 -12.10
C GLU A 122 -10.30 30.89 -12.24
N LYS A 123 -9.71 30.83 -13.43
CA LYS A 123 -8.62 29.91 -13.78
C LYS A 123 -7.44 30.66 -14.39
N SER A 124 -6.22 30.21 -14.07
CA SER A 124 -4.98 30.71 -14.65
C SER A 124 -4.33 29.62 -15.51
N LYS A 125 -4.13 29.89 -16.82
CA LYS A 125 -3.41 28.99 -17.73
C LYS A 125 -1.97 28.73 -17.24
N MET A 126 -1.29 29.77 -16.72
CA MET A 126 0.06 29.65 -16.22
C MET A 126 0.13 28.83 -14.93
N ALA A 127 -0.84 28.97 -14.02
CA ALA A 127 -0.92 28.12 -12.84
C ALA A 127 -1.16 26.66 -13.21
N LEU A 128 -1.99 26.39 -14.23
CA LEU A 128 -2.19 25.03 -14.75
C LEU A 128 -0.92 24.47 -15.39
N PHE A 129 -0.22 25.27 -16.19
CA PHE A 129 1.05 24.86 -16.80
C PHE A 129 2.07 24.47 -15.73
N LEU A 130 2.25 25.27 -14.68
CA LEU A 130 3.17 24.95 -13.58
C LEU A 130 2.74 23.72 -12.80
N LEU A 131 1.43 23.47 -12.63
CA LEU A 131 0.94 22.22 -12.06
C LEU A 131 1.30 21.02 -12.94
N CYS A 132 1.03 21.10 -14.24
CA CYS A 132 1.39 20.05 -15.18
C CYS A 132 2.89 19.79 -15.20
N LEU A 133 3.71 20.84 -15.13
CA LEU A 133 5.17 20.74 -15.05
C LEU A 133 5.62 20.01 -13.79
N SER A 134 5.08 20.37 -12.60
CA SER A 134 5.35 19.66 -11.33
C SER A 134 5.02 18.17 -11.45
N VAL A 135 3.80 17.85 -11.86
CA VAL A 135 3.35 16.45 -12.02
C VAL A 135 4.21 15.68 -13.03
N THR A 136 4.61 16.32 -14.14
CA THR A 136 5.46 15.69 -15.16
C THR A 136 6.86 15.40 -14.64
N ILE A 137 7.46 16.32 -13.88
CA ILE A 137 8.78 16.11 -13.26
C ILE A 137 8.70 14.96 -12.24
N ASP A 138 7.71 14.98 -11.34
CA ASP A 138 7.56 13.98 -10.29
C ASP A 138 7.29 12.57 -10.86
N LEU A 139 6.37 12.48 -11.81
CA LEU A 139 6.08 11.20 -12.50
C LEU A 139 7.24 10.77 -13.39
N GLY A 140 7.96 11.71 -14.03
CA GLY A 140 9.14 11.42 -14.83
C GLY A 140 10.26 10.78 -14.00
N ILE A 141 10.52 11.33 -12.82
CA ILE A 141 11.49 10.78 -11.86
C ILE A 141 11.03 9.38 -11.40
N LEU A 142 9.75 9.23 -11.05
CA LEU A 142 9.19 7.94 -10.65
C LEU A 142 9.28 6.92 -11.80
N CYS A 143 8.96 7.33 -13.03
CA CYS A 143 9.04 6.46 -14.21
C CYS A 143 10.48 6.02 -14.48
N TYR A 144 11.44 6.91 -14.35
CA TYR A 144 12.86 6.59 -14.54
C TYR A 144 13.35 5.54 -13.53
N PHE A 145 13.09 5.73 -12.24
CA PHE A 145 13.61 4.80 -11.24
C PHE A 145 12.82 3.50 -11.12
N LYS A 146 11.51 3.52 -11.36
CA LYS A 146 10.64 2.36 -11.13
C LYS A 146 10.28 1.59 -12.40
N TYR A 147 10.08 2.28 -13.53
CA TYR A 147 9.48 1.67 -14.71
C TYR A 147 10.42 1.55 -15.92
N SER A 148 11.71 1.93 -15.83
CA SER A 148 12.63 1.87 -16.96
C SER A 148 12.79 0.47 -17.53
N TYR A 149 12.95 -0.55 -16.69
CA TYR A 149 13.03 -1.96 -17.12
C TYR A 149 11.72 -2.44 -17.74
N PHE A 150 10.60 -2.10 -17.14
CA PHE A 150 9.27 -2.43 -17.64
C PHE A 150 9.01 -1.85 -19.03
N PHE A 151 9.38 -0.59 -19.26
CA PHE A 151 9.26 0.03 -20.57
C PHE A 151 10.24 -0.55 -21.59
N ALA A 152 11.48 -0.86 -21.18
CA ALA A 152 12.46 -1.50 -22.05
C ALA A 152 11.99 -2.89 -22.48
N ASP A 153 11.45 -3.71 -21.57
CA ASP A 153 10.88 -5.01 -21.87
C ASP A 153 9.73 -4.92 -22.88
N ILE A 154 8.82 -3.96 -22.68
CA ILE A 154 7.74 -3.67 -23.63
C ILE A 154 8.28 -3.31 -25.02
N VAL A 155 9.27 -2.42 -25.10
CA VAL A 155 9.87 -2.00 -26.38
C VAL A 155 10.53 -3.20 -27.07
N ASN A 156 11.27 -4.00 -26.32
CA ASN A 156 11.92 -5.20 -26.85
C ASN A 156 10.92 -6.22 -27.42
N GLN A 157 9.80 -6.43 -26.70
CA GLN A 157 8.74 -7.33 -27.16
C GLN A 157 8.04 -6.84 -28.43
N ILE A 158 7.78 -5.52 -28.57
CA ILE A 158 7.10 -4.96 -29.75
C ILE A 158 7.99 -4.99 -30.99
N PHE A 159 9.24 -4.54 -30.82
CA PHE A 159 10.13 -4.27 -31.95
C PHE A 159 11.14 -5.38 -32.22
N GLY A 160 11.13 -6.46 -31.39
CA GLY A 160 12.10 -7.55 -31.47
C GLY A 160 13.54 -7.08 -31.20
N THR A 161 13.70 -6.01 -30.40
CA THR A 161 15.00 -5.42 -30.06
C THR A 161 15.55 -6.03 -28.78
N ASN A 162 16.84 -5.81 -28.50
CA ASN A 162 17.49 -6.20 -27.26
C ASN A 162 18.04 -4.93 -26.56
N PHE A 163 17.14 -3.97 -26.29
CA PHE A 163 17.49 -2.72 -25.65
C PHE A 163 17.79 -2.94 -24.17
N GLN A 164 19.01 -2.65 -23.76
CA GLN A 164 19.44 -2.77 -22.36
C GLN A 164 19.29 -1.44 -21.62
N VAL A 165 18.76 -1.52 -20.40
CA VAL A 165 18.60 -0.35 -19.54
C VAL A 165 19.93 0.02 -18.91
N THR A 166 20.40 1.22 -19.17
CA THR A 166 21.59 1.80 -18.53
C THR A 166 21.20 2.91 -17.55
N ASN A 167 21.91 3.02 -16.44
CA ASN A 167 21.67 4.05 -15.45
C ASN A 167 22.29 5.39 -15.91
N ILE A 168 21.53 6.17 -16.67
CA ILE A 168 21.94 7.46 -17.22
C ILE A 168 22.31 8.44 -16.10
N ALA A 169 21.57 8.44 -14.97
CA ALA A 169 21.87 9.32 -13.84
C ALA A 169 23.21 8.98 -13.20
N ALA A 170 23.54 7.69 -13.04
CA ALA A 170 24.85 7.24 -12.58
C ALA A 170 25.96 7.61 -13.57
N ARG A 171 25.73 7.43 -14.86
CA ARG A 171 26.67 7.79 -15.92
C ARG A 171 26.98 9.29 -15.92
N LEU A 172 25.95 10.12 -15.83
CA LEU A 172 26.11 11.58 -15.74
C LEU A 172 26.83 11.99 -14.45
N GLY A 173 26.48 11.41 -13.31
CA GLY A 173 27.12 11.68 -12.03
C GLY A 173 28.60 11.26 -12.02
N ASN A 174 28.93 10.09 -12.57
CA ASN A 174 30.32 9.64 -12.71
C ASN A 174 31.14 10.57 -13.61
N HIS A 175 30.54 11.06 -14.69
CA HIS A 175 31.18 12.03 -15.56
C HIS A 175 31.50 13.37 -14.86
N ILE A 176 30.54 13.88 -14.04
CA ILE A 176 30.71 15.11 -13.27
C ILE A 176 31.80 14.95 -12.21
N ILE A 177 31.88 13.78 -11.54
CA ILE A 177 32.87 13.51 -10.49
C ILE A 177 34.25 13.12 -11.06
N GLY A 178 34.30 12.73 -12.35
CA GLY A 178 35.53 12.29 -13.03
C GLY A 178 36.00 10.90 -12.61
N ARG A 179 35.18 10.10 -11.94
CA ARG A 179 35.49 8.70 -11.53
C ARG A 179 34.23 7.84 -11.46
N PRO A 180 34.34 6.49 -11.65
CA PRO A 180 33.23 5.55 -11.56
C PRO A 180 32.84 5.32 -10.09
N PHE A 181 31.94 6.15 -9.58
CA PHE A 181 31.44 6.05 -8.21
C PHE A 181 30.13 5.30 -8.11
N TRP A 182 29.26 5.42 -9.12
CA TRP A 182 27.97 4.72 -9.19
C TRP A 182 27.97 3.64 -10.27
N SER A 183 27.31 2.50 -10.00
CA SER A 183 27.09 1.47 -11.02
C SER A 183 26.20 1.99 -12.14
N VAL A 184 26.67 1.85 -13.38
CA VAL A 184 25.93 2.23 -14.60
C VAL A 184 25.01 1.12 -15.07
N ASP A 185 25.26 -0.12 -14.65
CA ASP A 185 24.58 -1.32 -15.18
C ASP A 185 23.22 -1.56 -14.50
N ARG A 186 22.92 -0.88 -13.38
CA ARG A 186 21.70 -1.10 -12.62
C ARG A 186 21.09 0.19 -12.10
N ILE A 187 19.77 0.34 -12.32
CA ILE A 187 18.98 1.39 -11.66
C ILE A 187 18.47 0.84 -10.32
N VAL A 188 18.90 1.46 -9.22
CA VAL A 188 18.44 1.11 -7.87
C VAL A 188 17.23 1.98 -7.53
N LEU A 189 16.15 1.37 -7.07
CA LEU A 189 14.92 2.07 -6.69
C LEU A 189 15.12 2.79 -5.34
N PRO A 190 14.98 4.13 -5.28
CA PRO A 190 15.03 4.86 -4.02
C PRO A 190 13.86 4.48 -3.10
N VAL A 191 14.15 4.15 -1.86
CA VAL A 191 13.14 3.75 -0.88
C VAL A 191 12.12 4.87 -0.68
N GLY A 192 10.83 4.55 -0.74
CA GLY A 192 9.74 5.49 -0.50
C GLY A 192 9.44 6.48 -1.64
N ILE A 193 10.11 6.37 -2.82
CA ILE A 193 9.89 7.29 -3.94
C ILE A 193 8.42 7.37 -4.35
N SER A 194 7.72 6.26 -4.39
CA SER A 194 6.28 6.22 -4.73
C SER A 194 5.40 6.96 -3.72
N PHE A 195 5.80 6.99 -2.45
CA PHE A 195 5.04 7.64 -1.37
C PHE A 195 5.24 9.16 -1.37
N TYR A 196 6.50 9.64 -1.39
CA TYR A 196 6.73 11.08 -1.38
C TYR A 196 6.33 11.75 -2.70
N THR A 197 6.43 11.06 -3.84
CA THR A 197 5.88 11.55 -5.13
C THR A 197 4.38 11.84 -5.02
N PHE A 198 3.60 10.91 -4.48
CA PHE A 198 2.16 11.14 -4.27
C PHE A 198 1.87 12.26 -3.28
N GLN A 199 2.73 12.43 -2.29
CA GLN A 199 2.60 13.47 -1.29
C GLN A 199 2.82 14.86 -1.90
N VAL A 200 3.88 15.07 -2.69
CA VAL A 200 4.18 16.36 -3.33
C VAL A 200 3.17 16.71 -4.43
N ILE A 201 2.76 15.74 -5.26
CA ILE A 201 1.69 15.93 -6.27
C ILE A 201 0.38 16.37 -5.59
N SER A 202 0.02 15.75 -4.47
CA SER A 202 -1.19 16.17 -3.74
C SER A 202 -1.10 17.59 -3.22
N TYR A 203 0.08 18.01 -2.75
CA TYR A 203 0.30 19.38 -2.28
C TYR A 203 0.18 20.41 -3.39
N THR A 204 0.87 20.23 -4.51
CA THR A 204 0.82 21.17 -5.65
C THR A 204 -0.58 21.25 -6.25
N ALA A 205 -1.30 20.11 -6.33
CA ALA A 205 -2.70 20.05 -6.75
C ALA A 205 -3.65 20.78 -5.78
N ASP A 206 -3.46 20.63 -4.46
CA ASP A 206 -4.27 21.31 -3.46
C ASP A 206 -4.02 22.84 -3.45
N VAL A 207 -2.76 23.26 -3.68
CA VAL A 207 -2.44 24.69 -3.87
C VAL A 207 -3.13 25.25 -5.13
N TYR A 208 -3.09 24.51 -6.25
CA TYR A 208 -3.78 24.90 -7.47
C TYR A 208 -5.30 25.02 -7.28
N LYS A 209 -5.93 24.07 -6.57
CA LYS A 209 -7.34 24.10 -6.21
C LYS A 209 -7.68 25.21 -5.19
N GLY A 210 -6.68 25.76 -4.51
CA GLY A 210 -6.83 26.77 -3.44
C GLY A 210 -7.30 26.20 -2.10
N LEU A 211 -7.15 24.90 -1.92
CA LEU A 211 -7.48 24.21 -0.66
C LEU A 211 -6.41 24.45 0.41
N VAL A 212 -5.17 24.66 -0.01
CA VAL A 212 -4.03 24.92 0.87
C VAL A 212 -3.26 26.15 0.37
N ARG A 213 -2.85 27.03 1.29
CA ARG A 213 -1.87 28.07 0.99
C ARG A 213 -0.46 27.49 0.99
N PRO A 214 0.42 27.93 0.07
CA PRO A 214 1.79 27.41 0.05
C PRO A 214 2.52 27.72 1.36
N VAL A 215 3.32 26.77 1.81
CA VAL A 215 4.15 26.91 3.01
C VAL A 215 5.19 27.99 2.79
N ARG A 216 5.38 28.87 3.78
CA ARG A 216 6.29 29.99 3.66
C ARG A 216 7.76 29.61 3.84
N ASN A 217 8.03 28.61 4.67
CA ASN A 217 9.39 28.21 5.03
C ASN A 217 9.72 26.87 4.38
N ILE A 218 10.87 26.77 3.72
CA ILE A 218 11.37 25.54 3.10
C ILE A 218 11.59 24.42 4.13
N LEU A 219 12.02 24.75 5.35
CA LEU A 219 12.19 23.76 6.42
C LEU A 219 10.87 23.11 6.84
N ASP A 220 9.80 23.90 6.90
CA ASP A 220 8.45 23.40 7.20
C ASP A 220 7.93 22.49 6.09
N PHE A 221 8.19 22.84 4.82
CA PHE A 221 7.81 22.02 3.68
C PHE A 221 8.67 20.76 3.57
N GLY A 222 9.99 20.90 3.71
CA GLY A 222 10.91 19.77 3.71
C GLY A 222 10.59 18.77 4.81
N PHE A 223 10.26 19.25 6.01
CA PHE A 223 9.80 18.38 7.09
C PHE A 223 8.49 17.66 6.75
N TYR A 224 7.51 18.32 6.14
CA TYR A 224 6.29 17.68 5.68
C TYR A 224 6.57 16.54 4.70
N VAL A 225 7.45 16.76 3.73
CA VAL A 225 7.78 15.74 2.70
C VAL A 225 8.61 14.60 3.29
N SER A 226 9.58 14.90 4.14
CA SER A 226 10.60 13.96 4.60
C SER A 226 10.30 13.29 5.95
N PHE A 227 9.19 13.59 6.62
CA PHE A 227 8.89 13.11 7.98
C PHE A 227 9.09 11.60 8.11
N PHE A 228 10.16 11.17 8.79
CA PHE A 228 10.71 9.83 8.75
C PHE A 228 9.74 8.70 9.14
N PRO A 229 8.78 8.85 10.10
CA PRO A 229 7.87 7.76 10.41
C PRO A 229 6.95 7.38 9.25
N GLN A 230 6.60 8.34 8.39
CA GLN A 230 5.68 8.11 7.25
C GLN A 230 6.39 7.94 5.92
N LEU A 231 7.65 8.45 5.79
CA LEU A 231 8.33 8.68 4.51
C LEU A 231 8.42 7.42 3.64
N VAL A 232 8.69 6.27 4.24
CA VAL A 232 9.00 5.04 3.51
C VAL A 232 7.75 4.26 3.08
N ALA A 233 6.86 3.95 4.03
CA ALA A 233 5.64 3.19 3.80
C ALA A 233 4.52 3.57 4.79
N GLY A 234 4.56 4.79 5.34
CA GLY A 234 3.53 5.30 6.24
C GLY A 234 2.24 5.67 5.51
N PRO A 235 1.21 6.12 6.25
CA PRO A 235 0.00 6.64 5.64
C PRO A 235 0.29 7.85 4.75
N ILE A 236 -0.22 7.87 3.51
CA ILE A 236 -0.11 9.03 2.61
C ILE A 236 -0.97 10.17 3.18
N ILE A 237 -0.33 11.24 3.67
CA ILE A 237 -1.02 12.34 4.34
C ILE A 237 -1.14 13.54 3.42
N LYS A 238 -2.35 14.10 3.36
CA LYS A 238 -2.59 15.35 2.63
C LYS A 238 -1.95 16.53 3.36
N ALA A 239 -1.49 17.50 2.59
CA ALA A 239 -0.95 18.74 3.12
C ALA A 239 -1.95 19.48 4.02
N SER A 240 -3.23 19.45 3.68
CA SER A 240 -4.32 20.02 4.48
C SER A 240 -4.42 19.45 5.90
N ASP A 241 -4.02 18.19 6.09
CA ASP A 241 -4.13 17.50 7.37
C ASP A 241 -2.84 17.61 8.20
N PHE A 242 -1.67 17.68 7.55
CA PHE A 242 -0.38 17.69 8.22
C PHE A 242 0.16 19.10 8.50
N ILE A 243 0.13 20.00 7.51
CA ILE A 243 0.70 21.35 7.62
C ILE A 243 0.15 22.13 8.83
N PRO A 244 -1.16 22.11 9.16
CA PRO A 244 -1.65 22.78 10.36
C PRO A 244 -1.02 22.27 11.67
N GLN A 245 -0.54 21.02 11.70
CA GLN A 245 0.10 20.44 12.89
C GLN A 245 1.51 21.01 13.13
N LEU A 246 2.19 21.46 12.08
CA LEU A 246 3.51 22.11 12.18
C LEU A 246 3.48 23.36 13.06
N TYR A 247 2.33 24.02 13.14
CA TYR A 247 2.13 25.27 13.88
C TYR A 247 1.53 25.07 15.27
N ARG A 248 1.21 23.81 15.66
CA ARG A 248 0.72 23.50 16.99
C ARG A 248 1.85 23.42 18.01
N ARG A 249 1.56 23.75 19.27
CA ARG A 249 2.45 23.50 20.39
C ARG A 249 2.56 22.00 20.65
N TYR A 250 3.77 21.54 20.94
CA TYR A 250 3.96 20.17 21.41
C TYR A 250 3.33 20.00 22.81
N ALA A 251 2.50 19.00 22.93
CA ALA A 251 1.93 18.56 24.22
C ALA A 251 1.67 17.05 24.10
N LEU A 252 2.28 16.28 24.97
CA LEU A 252 2.09 14.84 25.06
C LEU A 252 1.54 14.52 26.46
N SER A 253 0.27 14.13 26.51
CA SER A 253 -0.32 13.65 27.75
C SER A 253 0.15 12.23 28.05
N ARG A 254 0.10 11.83 29.33
CA ARG A 254 0.43 10.47 29.73
C ARG A 254 -0.39 9.41 28.97
N THR A 255 -1.69 9.66 28.80
CA THR A 255 -2.57 8.75 28.04
C THR A 255 -2.15 8.66 26.56
N GLN A 256 -1.78 9.78 25.93
CA GLN A 256 -1.27 9.78 24.55
C GLN A 256 0.05 9.01 24.45
N PHE A 257 0.95 9.17 25.43
CA PHE A 257 2.18 8.39 25.50
C PHE A 257 1.88 6.88 25.56
N GLY A 258 1.00 6.45 26.47
CA GLY A 258 0.61 5.04 26.58
C GLY A 258 -0.06 4.51 25.30
N ILE A 259 -0.90 5.32 24.61
CA ILE A 259 -1.46 4.97 23.32
C ILE A 259 -0.37 4.82 22.26
N ALA A 260 0.63 5.68 22.24
CA ALA A 260 1.74 5.62 21.31
C ALA A 260 2.58 4.35 21.52
N VAL A 261 2.93 4.04 22.77
CA VAL A 261 3.65 2.79 23.12
C VAL A 261 2.83 1.56 22.69
N PHE A 262 1.52 1.57 22.94
CA PHE A 262 0.66 0.48 22.48
C PHE A 262 0.69 0.29 20.96
N TRP A 263 0.65 1.37 20.17
CA TRP A 263 0.72 1.30 18.72
C TRP A 263 2.06 0.70 18.26
N ILE A 264 3.17 1.09 18.88
CA ILE A 264 4.50 0.56 18.57
C ILE A 264 4.56 -0.94 18.84
N LEU A 265 4.16 -1.38 20.05
CA LEU A 265 4.17 -2.81 20.41
C LEU A 265 3.25 -3.64 19.51
N ASN A 266 2.04 -3.14 19.22
CA ASN A 266 1.12 -3.80 18.32
C ASN A 266 1.70 -3.93 16.90
N GLY A 267 2.38 -2.89 16.43
CA GLY A 267 3.05 -2.89 15.14
C GLY A 267 4.21 -3.88 15.07
N LEU A 268 5.07 -3.92 16.08
CA LEU A 268 6.18 -4.89 16.17
C LEU A 268 5.66 -6.33 16.25
N THR A 269 4.62 -6.58 17.07
CA THR A 269 3.99 -7.91 17.15
C THR A 269 3.45 -8.35 15.79
N LYS A 270 2.75 -7.48 15.08
CA LYS A 270 2.24 -7.79 13.73
C LYS A 270 3.38 -8.08 12.75
N LYS A 271 4.43 -7.26 12.75
CA LYS A 271 5.55 -7.42 11.81
C LYS A 271 6.36 -8.68 12.13
N ILE A 272 6.87 -8.82 13.33
CA ILE A 272 7.83 -9.88 13.67
C ILE A 272 7.12 -11.21 13.91
N VAL A 273 6.07 -11.23 14.77
CA VAL A 273 5.42 -12.47 15.16
C VAL A 273 4.48 -13.00 14.08
N MET A 274 3.69 -12.11 13.46
CA MET A 274 2.64 -12.54 12.53
C MET A 274 3.11 -12.54 11.08
N SER A 275 3.85 -11.53 10.63
CA SER A 275 4.28 -11.44 9.24
C SER A 275 5.53 -12.25 8.95
N ASP A 276 6.64 -11.93 9.61
CA ASP A 276 7.95 -12.47 9.25
C ASP A 276 8.05 -13.97 9.54
N TYR A 277 7.47 -14.40 10.68
CA TYR A 277 7.46 -15.82 11.02
C TYR A 277 6.67 -16.66 9.98
N LEU A 278 5.51 -16.19 9.53
CA LEU A 278 4.72 -16.86 8.49
C LEU A 278 5.46 -16.86 7.14
N ALA A 279 6.12 -15.75 6.80
CA ALA A 279 6.88 -15.61 5.58
C ALA A 279 7.98 -16.65 5.48
N VAL A 280 8.95 -16.60 6.40
CA VAL A 280 10.17 -17.41 6.36
C VAL A 280 9.89 -18.91 6.54
N ASN A 281 8.93 -19.26 7.41
CA ASN A 281 8.69 -20.67 7.75
C ASN A 281 7.75 -21.41 6.79
N PHE A 282 7.02 -20.66 5.93
CA PHE A 282 6.08 -21.33 5.03
C PHE A 282 5.91 -20.59 3.69
N ILE A 283 5.49 -19.34 3.71
CA ILE A 283 4.99 -18.66 2.51
C ILE A 283 6.07 -18.52 1.45
N ASP A 284 7.24 -18.00 1.83
CA ASP A 284 8.33 -17.71 0.88
C ASP A 284 8.88 -18.99 0.25
N ARG A 285 8.91 -20.09 1.00
CA ARG A 285 9.33 -21.40 0.50
C ARG A 285 8.41 -21.92 -0.60
N VAL A 286 7.08 -21.82 -0.38
CA VAL A 286 6.07 -22.27 -1.34
C VAL A 286 6.08 -21.38 -2.59
N PHE A 287 6.16 -20.04 -2.43
CA PHE A 287 6.20 -19.12 -3.56
C PHE A 287 7.50 -19.17 -4.37
N ALA A 288 8.63 -19.52 -3.73
CA ALA A 288 9.90 -19.69 -4.44
C ALA A 288 9.88 -20.89 -5.38
N ASN A 289 9.26 -22.00 -4.97
CA ASN A 289 9.21 -23.25 -5.72
C ASN A 289 7.84 -23.91 -5.64
N PRO A 290 6.79 -23.36 -6.26
CA PRO A 290 5.42 -23.86 -6.13
C PRO A 290 5.26 -25.33 -6.54
N GLN A 291 6.10 -25.80 -7.47
CA GLN A 291 6.06 -27.16 -8.02
C GLN A 291 6.47 -28.24 -7.01
N LEU A 292 7.22 -27.88 -5.96
CA LEU A 292 7.65 -28.83 -4.92
C LEU A 292 6.55 -29.08 -3.87
N PHE A 293 5.46 -28.30 -3.89
CA PHE A 293 4.39 -28.34 -2.91
C PHE A 293 3.07 -28.78 -3.52
N SER A 294 2.24 -29.45 -2.74
CA SER A 294 0.90 -29.90 -3.15
C SER A 294 -0.06 -28.73 -3.40
N GLY A 295 -1.18 -28.98 -4.07
CA GLY A 295 -2.23 -27.98 -4.29
C GLY A 295 -2.77 -27.40 -2.99
N PHE A 296 -2.90 -28.20 -1.93
CA PHE A 296 -3.33 -27.74 -0.61
C PHE A 296 -2.31 -26.77 0.01
N GLU A 297 -1.01 -27.07 -0.04
CA GLU A 297 0.03 -26.19 0.50
C GLU A 297 0.11 -24.87 -0.26
N ASN A 298 0.03 -24.91 -1.59
CA ASN A 298 -0.05 -23.72 -2.43
C ASN A 298 -1.27 -22.85 -2.09
N LEU A 299 -2.44 -23.46 -1.89
CA LEU A 299 -3.65 -22.73 -1.48
C LEU A 299 -3.51 -22.15 -0.06
N ALA A 300 -3.00 -22.94 0.88
CA ALA A 300 -2.75 -22.49 2.26
C ALA A 300 -1.75 -21.33 2.31
N ALA A 301 -0.66 -21.39 1.52
CA ALA A 301 0.33 -20.32 1.41
C ALA A 301 -0.29 -19.04 0.85
N LEU A 302 -1.20 -19.15 -0.12
CA LEU A 302 -1.91 -17.98 -0.68
C LEU A 302 -2.83 -17.31 0.36
N PHE A 303 -3.54 -18.10 1.18
CA PHE A 303 -4.34 -17.57 2.29
C PHE A 303 -3.46 -16.97 3.40
N ALA A 304 -2.39 -17.65 3.77
CA ALA A 304 -1.42 -17.15 4.74
C ALA A 304 -0.77 -15.84 4.27
N TYR A 305 -0.43 -15.73 2.97
CA TYR A 305 0.10 -14.51 2.38
C TYR A 305 -0.87 -13.33 2.49
N SER A 306 -2.17 -13.57 2.30
CA SER A 306 -3.15 -12.50 2.49
C SER A 306 -3.10 -11.93 3.91
N PHE A 307 -2.86 -12.78 4.92
CA PHE A 307 -2.70 -12.34 6.29
C PHE A 307 -1.32 -11.71 6.54
N GLN A 308 -0.26 -12.28 5.98
CA GLN A 308 1.11 -11.75 6.05
C GLN A 308 1.20 -10.31 5.56
N VAL A 309 0.73 -10.02 4.33
CA VAL A 309 0.81 -8.66 3.76
C VAL A 309 -0.01 -7.64 4.56
N TYR A 310 -1.10 -8.09 5.19
CA TYR A 310 -1.85 -7.25 6.13
C TYR A 310 -1.05 -6.98 7.40
N ALA A 311 -0.47 -8.00 8.01
CA ALA A 311 0.28 -7.89 9.24
C ALA A 311 1.55 -7.04 9.05
N ASP A 312 2.27 -7.25 7.94
CA ASP A 312 3.45 -6.47 7.56
C ASP A 312 3.12 -4.99 7.42
N PHE A 313 2.23 -4.65 6.52
CA PHE A 313 1.95 -3.25 6.21
C PHE A 313 1.17 -2.52 7.32
N SER A 314 0.20 -3.20 7.97
CA SER A 314 -0.46 -2.58 9.12
C SER A 314 0.47 -2.47 10.32
N GLY A 315 1.43 -3.38 10.48
CA GLY A 315 2.48 -3.31 11.50
C GLY A 315 3.35 -2.07 11.34
N TYR A 316 3.86 -1.85 10.13
CA TYR A 316 4.62 -0.64 9.80
C TYR A 316 3.82 0.63 10.10
N THR A 317 2.57 0.71 9.62
CA THR A 317 1.75 1.91 9.83
C THR A 317 1.40 2.13 11.29
N ASP A 318 1.25 1.08 12.10
CA ASP A 318 1.01 1.19 13.54
C ASP A 318 2.25 1.75 14.25
N ILE A 319 3.47 1.29 13.91
CA ILE A 319 4.72 1.85 14.43
C ILE A 319 4.84 3.33 14.05
N ALA A 320 4.59 3.66 12.78
CA ALA A 320 4.63 5.04 12.30
C ALA A 320 3.66 5.96 13.06
N ILE A 321 2.43 5.49 13.31
CA ILE A 321 1.42 6.21 14.12
C ILE A 321 1.95 6.43 15.54
N GLY A 322 2.51 5.40 16.16
CA GLY A 322 3.05 5.49 17.53
C GLY A 322 4.20 6.49 17.65
N LEU A 323 5.22 6.37 16.77
CA LEU A 323 6.37 7.27 16.72
C LEU A 323 5.94 8.74 16.50
N SER A 324 5.04 8.95 15.55
CA SER A 324 4.51 10.27 15.24
C SER A 324 3.74 10.88 16.42
N LEU A 325 2.92 10.06 17.08
CA LEU A 325 2.16 10.51 18.24
C LEU A 325 3.07 10.91 19.42
N MET A 326 4.19 10.20 19.63
CA MET A 326 5.21 10.60 20.61
C MET A 326 5.78 11.97 20.33
N MET A 327 5.97 12.32 19.05
CA MET A 327 6.46 13.63 18.61
C MET A 327 5.34 14.68 18.47
N GLY A 328 4.08 14.35 18.84
CA GLY A 328 2.93 15.26 18.81
C GLY A 328 2.26 15.41 17.45
N PHE A 329 2.55 14.52 16.50
CA PHE A 329 1.92 14.50 15.18
C PHE A 329 0.95 13.32 15.05
N TYR A 330 -0.21 13.59 14.45
CA TYR A 330 -1.27 12.60 14.26
C TYR A 330 -1.27 12.11 12.82
N LEU A 331 -1.03 10.82 12.64
CA LEU A 331 -1.18 10.13 11.37
C LEU A 331 -2.55 9.43 11.30
N PRO A 332 -3.20 9.40 10.12
CA PRO A 332 -4.47 8.69 9.97
C PRO A 332 -4.27 7.18 9.98
N GLN A 333 -5.26 6.46 10.48
CA GLN A 333 -5.28 5.01 10.43
C GLN A 333 -5.41 4.53 8.97
N ASN A 334 -4.56 3.58 8.57
CA ASN A 334 -4.48 3.08 7.20
C ASN A 334 -5.26 1.76 6.99
N PHE A 335 -5.56 1.03 8.07
CA PHE A 335 -6.28 -0.24 8.05
C PHE A 335 -7.39 -0.27 9.10
N ASN A 336 -8.55 -0.86 8.72
CA ASN A 336 -9.67 -1.07 9.64
C ASN A 336 -10.24 -2.47 9.47
N SER A 337 -9.53 -3.49 9.95
CA SER A 337 -9.91 -4.90 9.84
C SER A 337 -10.45 -5.26 8.43
N PRO A 338 -9.61 -5.22 7.38
CA PRO A 338 -10.06 -5.31 5.99
C PRO A 338 -10.74 -6.65 5.65
N TYR A 339 -10.35 -7.74 6.29
CA TYR A 339 -10.95 -9.07 6.04
C TYR A 339 -12.30 -9.29 6.72
N LYS A 340 -12.88 -8.26 7.34
CA LYS A 340 -14.30 -8.19 7.70
C LYS A 340 -15.18 -7.63 6.59
N ALA A 341 -14.60 -7.32 5.44
CA ALA A 341 -15.33 -6.75 4.34
C ALA A 341 -16.31 -7.77 3.74
N GLN A 342 -17.53 -7.33 3.49
CA GLN A 342 -18.60 -8.15 2.90
C GLN A 342 -18.67 -8.03 1.37
N ASN A 343 -17.79 -7.24 0.77
CA ASN A 343 -17.66 -7.05 -0.68
C ASN A 343 -16.37 -6.28 -1.01
N ALA A 344 -15.95 -6.31 -2.27
CA ALA A 344 -14.72 -5.67 -2.74
C ALA A 344 -14.69 -4.15 -2.46
N ARG A 345 -15.80 -3.44 -2.61
CA ARG A 345 -15.89 -2.00 -2.31
C ARG A 345 -15.69 -1.71 -0.82
N ASN A 346 -16.26 -2.55 0.06
CA ASN A 346 -16.09 -2.43 1.50
C ASN A 346 -14.65 -2.77 1.92
N PHE A 347 -13.99 -3.70 1.19
CA PHE A 347 -12.59 -4.03 1.39
C PHE A 347 -11.69 -2.81 1.16
N TRP A 348 -11.81 -2.09 0.04
CA TRP A 348 -11.02 -0.91 -0.28
C TRP A 348 -11.29 0.31 0.64
N LYS A 349 -12.43 0.34 1.33
CA LYS A 349 -12.69 1.31 2.41
C LYS A 349 -11.97 1.00 3.71
N ARG A 350 -11.41 -0.22 3.85
CA ARG A 350 -10.75 -0.74 5.05
C ARG A 350 -9.28 -1.05 4.84
N TRP A 351 -8.86 -1.26 3.61
CA TRP A 351 -7.50 -1.56 3.17
C TRP A 351 -6.86 -0.31 2.60
N HIS A 352 -5.63 0.01 3.05
CA HIS A 352 -4.81 1.12 2.56
C HIS A 352 -5.63 2.41 2.34
N ILE A 353 -6.29 2.86 3.40
CA ILE A 353 -7.32 3.92 3.35
C ILE A 353 -6.75 5.22 2.80
N SER A 354 -5.50 5.55 3.14
CA SER A 354 -4.84 6.77 2.68
C SER A 354 -4.63 6.77 1.17
N LEU A 355 -4.15 5.65 0.59
CA LEU A 355 -3.99 5.48 -0.86
C LEU A 355 -5.35 5.53 -1.58
N SER A 356 -6.35 4.80 -1.06
CA SER A 356 -7.70 4.78 -1.64
C SER A 356 -8.31 6.19 -1.71
N ARG A 357 -8.11 7.00 -0.67
CA ARG A 357 -8.53 8.41 -0.65
C ARG A 357 -7.73 9.28 -1.61
N TRP A 358 -6.42 9.03 -1.72
CA TRP A 358 -5.56 9.74 -2.66
C TRP A 358 -5.99 9.48 -4.10
N LEU A 359 -6.11 8.21 -4.49
CA LEU A 359 -6.57 7.80 -5.82
C LEU A 359 -7.97 8.37 -6.14
N GLN A 360 -8.87 8.37 -5.16
CA GLN A 360 -10.19 8.98 -5.34
C GLN A 360 -10.11 10.48 -5.61
N THR A 361 -9.28 11.22 -4.87
CA THR A 361 -9.24 12.69 -4.90
C THR A 361 -8.46 13.24 -6.09
N TYR A 362 -7.34 12.58 -6.44
CA TYR A 362 -6.37 13.12 -7.41
C TYR A 362 -6.37 12.37 -8.75
N LEU A 363 -7.02 11.20 -8.83
CA LEU A 363 -7.15 10.45 -10.08
C LEU A 363 -8.61 10.24 -10.47
N TYR A 364 -9.43 9.58 -9.66
CA TYR A 364 -10.81 9.22 -10.00
C TYR A 364 -11.70 10.45 -10.25
N ILE A 365 -11.67 11.44 -9.37
CA ILE A 365 -12.47 12.68 -9.53
C ILE A 365 -12.04 13.49 -10.76
N PRO A 366 -10.74 13.73 -11.03
CA PRO A 366 -10.29 14.41 -12.24
C PRO A 366 -10.61 13.66 -13.54
N LEU A 367 -10.68 12.34 -13.55
CA LEU A 367 -11.17 11.55 -14.69
C LEU A 367 -12.64 11.75 -15.02
N GLY A 368 -13.39 12.46 -14.15
CA GLY A 368 -14.84 12.71 -14.29
C GLY A 368 -15.66 12.06 -13.18
N GLY A 369 -15.09 11.19 -12.37
CA GLY A 369 -15.73 10.55 -11.21
C GLY A 369 -17.01 9.80 -11.59
N ASN A 370 -18.11 10.15 -10.88
CA ASN A 370 -19.45 9.59 -11.14
C ASN A 370 -20.25 10.36 -12.20
N ARG A 371 -19.73 11.47 -12.74
CA ARG A 371 -20.56 12.40 -13.52
C ARG A 371 -20.34 12.30 -15.02
N ASN A 372 -19.08 12.38 -15.46
CA ASN A 372 -18.70 12.51 -16.86
C ASN A 372 -17.49 11.65 -17.20
N ILE A 373 -17.21 11.54 -18.52
CA ILE A 373 -15.90 11.15 -19.05
C ILE A 373 -15.13 12.44 -19.33
N SER A 374 -13.84 12.46 -18.98
CA SER A 374 -12.91 13.53 -19.32
C SER A 374 -12.02 13.12 -20.50
N PHE A 375 -11.26 14.07 -21.05
CA PHE A 375 -10.16 13.76 -21.97
C PHE A 375 -9.20 12.71 -21.37
N GLY A 376 -8.92 12.81 -20.06
CA GLY A 376 -8.08 11.84 -19.37
C GLY A 376 -8.62 10.40 -19.41
N THR A 377 -9.95 10.22 -19.37
CA THR A 377 -10.56 8.88 -19.51
C THR A 377 -10.24 8.28 -20.89
N TRP A 378 -10.40 9.04 -21.96
CA TRP A 378 -10.09 8.61 -23.33
C TRP A 378 -8.60 8.32 -23.51
N PHE A 379 -7.75 9.22 -23.04
CA PHE A 379 -6.31 9.01 -23.04
C PHE A 379 -5.93 7.68 -22.38
N TRP A 380 -6.44 7.39 -21.18
CA TRP A 380 -6.15 6.16 -20.46
C TRP A 380 -6.77 4.91 -21.12
N ILE A 381 -7.93 5.01 -21.75
CA ILE A 381 -8.47 3.90 -22.57
C ILE A 381 -7.49 3.53 -23.68
N CYS A 382 -6.99 4.52 -24.42
CA CYS A 382 -6.00 4.29 -25.47
C CYS A 382 -4.72 3.66 -24.91
N VAL A 383 -4.17 4.21 -23.82
CA VAL A 383 -2.96 3.67 -23.17
C VAL A 383 -3.17 2.23 -22.71
N ILE A 384 -4.29 1.92 -22.06
CA ILE A 384 -4.59 0.55 -21.59
C ILE A 384 -4.78 -0.41 -22.77
N THR A 385 -5.42 0.04 -23.86
CA THR A 385 -5.60 -0.80 -25.08
C THR A 385 -4.25 -1.10 -25.72
N ILE A 386 -3.38 -0.10 -25.85
CA ILE A 386 -2.01 -0.27 -26.34
C ILE A 386 -1.23 -1.21 -25.44
N ALA A 387 -1.30 -1.00 -24.11
CA ALA A 387 -0.65 -1.88 -23.15
C ALA A 387 -1.16 -3.33 -23.27
N ALA A 388 -2.48 -3.55 -23.44
CA ALA A 388 -3.04 -4.87 -23.62
C ALA A 388 -2.53 -5.54 -24.91
N LEU A 389 -2.39 -4.79 -26.02
CA LEU A 389 -1.77 -5.27 -27.27
C LEU A 389 -0.34 -5.76 -27.03
N ILE A 390 0.45 -4.90 -26.39
CA ILE A 390 1.87 -5.13 -26.14
C ILE A 390 2.07 -6.35 -25.25
N LEU A 391 1.40 -6.38 -24.11
CA LEU A 391 1.59 -7.39 -23.07
C LEU A 391 1.03 -8.76 -23.44
N SER A 392 0.01 -8.83 -24.28
CA SER A 392 -0.54 -10.10 -24.75
C SER A 392 0.16 -10.64 -25.99
N GLY A 393 0.94 -9.83 -26.70
CA GLY A 393 1.47 -10.14 -28.04
C GLY A 393 0.36 -10.44 -29.06
N SER A 394 -0.90 -10.13 -28.71
CA SER A 394 -2.08 -10.50 -29.49
C SER A 394 -2.93 -9.28 -29.84
N TRP A 395 -3.01 -8.96 -31.12
CA TRP A 395 -3.92 -7.93 -31.62
C TRP A 395 -5.39 -8.26 -31.31
N ILE A 396 -5.75 -9.55 -31.18
CA ILE A 396 -7.11 -10.00 -30.83
C ILE A 396 -7.49 -9.49 -29.44
N VAL A 397 -6.59 -9.61 -28.45
CA VAL A 397 -6.83 -9.11 -27.08
C VAL A 397 -7.01 -7.59 -27.09
N ALA A 398 -6.19 -6.86 -27.85
CA ALA A 398 -6.31 -5.42 -27.95
C ALA A 398 -7.65 -5.01 -28.60
N VAL A 399 -8.08 -5.70 -29.66
CA VAL A 399 -9.38 -5.46 -30.31
C VAL A 399 -10.53 -5.76 -29.36
N ILE A 400 -10.47 -6.84 -28.56
CA ILE A 400 -11.48 -7.15 -27.56
C ILE A 400 -11.57 -6.06 -26.50
N VAL A 401 -10.42 -5.60 -25.97
CA VAL A 401 -10.38 -4.54 -24.94
C VAL A 401 -10.96 -3.23 -25.51
N LEU A 402 -10.57 -2.86 -26.74
CA LEU A 402 -11.09 -1.67 -27.42
C LEU A 402 -12.59 -1.80 -27.71
N ALA A 403 -13.04 -2.95 -28.20
CA ALA A 403 -14.46 -3.21 -28.49
C ALA A 403 -15.31 -3.11 -27.22
N ILE A 404 -14.86 -3.68 -26.11
CA ILE A 404 -15.54 -3.58 -24.80
C ILE A 404 -15.61 -2.11 -24.37
N ALA A 405 -14.52 -1.36 -24.48
CA ALA A 405 -14.49 0.05 -24.11
C ALA A 405 -15.45 0.87 -24.98
N LEU A 406 -15.41 0.71 -26.31
CA LEU A 406 -16.30 1.41 -27.25
C LEU A 406 -17.77 1.01 -27.04
N ALA A 407 -18.09 -0.28 -26.91
CA ALA A 407 -19.44 -0.75 -26.64
C ALA A 407 -19.98 -0.16 -25.33
N THR A 408 -19.14 -0.06 -24.31
CA THR A 408 -19.48 0.56 -23.01
C THR A 408 -19.79 2.05 -23.17
N VAL A 409 -18.98 2.78 -23.95
CA VAL A 409 -19.20 4.20 -24.26
C VAL A 409 -20.47 4.40 -25.09
N ILE A 410 -20.67 3.63 -26.17
CA ILE A 410 -21.87 3.70 -27.02
C ILE A 410 -23.13 3.44 -26.19
N THR A 411 -23.09 2.42 -25.31
CA THR A 411 -24.21 2.12 -24.41
C THR A 411 -24.49 3.29 -23.46
N ALA A 412 -23.45 3.96 -22.96
CA ALA A 412 -23.58 5.12 -22.11
C ALA A 412 -24.21 6.31 -22.86
N LEU A 413 -23.84 6.52 -24.12
CA LEU A 413 -24.39 7.58 -24.96
C LEU A 413 -25.86 7.33 -25.28
N ARG A 414 -26.25 6.08 -25.59
CA ARG A 414 -27.62 5.69 -25.94
C ARG A 414 -28.56 5.55 -24.72
N SER A 415 -28.05 5.42 -23.52
CA SER A 415 -28.85 5.17 -22.32
C SER A 415 -28.59 6.25 -21.24
N PRO A 416 -29.28 7.42 -21.30
CA PRO A 416 -29.05 8.52 -20.36
C PRO A 416 -29.19 8.12 -18.89
N GLY A 417 -30.15 7.26 -18.55
CA GLY A 417 -30.38 6.77 -17.18
C GLY A 417 -29.25 5.88 -16.64
N LYS A 418 -28.54 5.17 -17.52
CA LYS A 418 -27.40 4.29 -17.14
C LYS A 418 -26.05 4.99 -17.27
N ARG A 419 -25.98 6.10 -17.99
CA ARG A 419 -24.75 6.84 -18.32
C ARG A 419 -23.86 7.08 -17.11
N ARG A 420 -24.42 7.58 -16.03
CA ARG A 420 -23.70 7.89 -14.79
C ARG A 420 -23.03 6.65 -14.18
N HIS A 421 -23.72 5.53 -14.21
CA HIS A 421 -23.19 4.26 -13.67
C HIS A 421 -22.06 3.70 -14.53
N ILE A 422 -22.20 3.80 -15.85
CA ILE A 422 -21.21 3.32 -16.81
C ILE A 422 -19.91 4.11 -16.67
N TYR A 423 -20.01 5.45 -16.68
CA TYR A 423 -18.83 6.32 -16.53
C TYR A 423 -18.12 6.10 -15.18
N ALA A 424 -18.88 5.96 -14.10
CA ALA A 424 -18.32 5.65 -12.80
C ALA A 424 -17.56 4.31 -12.79
N ASN A 425 -18.07 3.30 -13.49
CA ASN A 425 -17.42 1.99 -13.57
C ASN A 425 -16.13 2.06 -14.42
N MET A 426 -16.15 2.77 -15.56
CA MET A 426 -14.96 2.99 -16.41
C MET A 426 -13.87 3.74 -15.63
N ASN A 427 -14.20 4.88 -15.02
CA ASN A 427 -13.24 5.65 -14.24
C ASN A 427 -12.70 4.85 -13.05
N SER A 428 -13.54 4.01 -12.43
CA SER A 428 -13.13 3.10 -11.35
C SER A 428 -12.15 2.04 -11.85
N MET A 429 -12.41 1.43 -13.02
CA MET A 429 -11.51 0.44 -13.62
C MET A 429 -10.15 1.04 -13.93
N ILE A 430 -10.11 2.21 -14.61
CA ILE A 430 -8.87 2.93 -14.90
C ILE A 430 -8.10 3.22 -13.60
N THR A 431 -8.80 3.72 -12.58
CA THR A 431 -8.19 4.03 -11.29
C THR A 431 -7.58 2.80 -10.63
N MET A 432 -8.23 1.65 -10.71
CA MET A 432 -7.73 0.40 -10.13
C MET A 432 -6.55 -0.19 -10.91
N LEU A 433 -6.57 -0.12 -12.25
CA LEU A 433 -5.46 -0.55 -13.09
C LEU A 433 -4.20 0.28 -12.81
N LEU A 434 -4.33 1.62 -12.77
CA LEU A 434 -3.22 2.51 -12.45
C LEU A 434 -2.76 2.38 -11.00
N GLY A 435 -3.70 2.16 -10.07
CA GLY A 435 -3.38 1.86 -8.68
C GLY A 435 -2.62 0.53 -8.55
N GLY A 436 -2.92 -0.46 -9.39
CA GLY A 436 -2.15 -1.69 -9.50
C GLY A 436 -0.73 -1.42 -9.97
N LEU A 437 -0.57 -0.75 -11.11
CA LEU A 437 0.74 -0.40 -11.67
C LEU A 437 1.60 0.42 -10.70
N TRP A 438 0.99 1.29 -9.88
CA TRP A 438 1.71 2.04 -8.85
C TRP A 438 2.43 1.14 -7.84
N HIS A 439 1.88 -0.04 -7.52
CA HIS A 439 2.51 -0.98 -6.58
C HIS A 439 3.80 -1.60 -7.15
N GLY A 440 3.85 -1.93 -8.44
CA GLY A 440 5.05 -2.55 -9.00
C GLY A 440 5.10 -2.49 -10.53
N ALA A 441 6.29 -2.65 -11.07
CA ALA A 441 6.59 -2.57 -12.50
C ALA A 441 6.46 -3.94 -13.18
N SER A 442 5.31 -4.60 -13.05
CA SER A 442 4.98 -5.82 -13.81
C SER A 442 3.51 -5.89 -14.18
N CYS A 443 3.21 -6.68 -15.20
CA CYS A 443 1.84 -6.92 -15.66
C CYS A 443 0.97 -7.52 -14.58
N ASN A 444 1.54 -8.33 -13.69
CA ASN A 444 0.81 -8.98 -12.61
C ASN A 444 0.17 -7.96 -11.66
N PHE A 445 0.81 -6.82 -11.40
CA PHE A 445 0.20 -5.75 -10.61
C PHE A 445 -0.98 -5.08 -11.33
N MET A 446 -0.91 -4.93 -12.66
CA MET A 446 -2.06 -4.45 -13.45
C MET A 446 -3.21 -5.44 -13.42
N ILE A 447 -2.94 -6.75 -13.56
CA ILE A 447 -3.95 -7.82 -13.45
C ILE A 447 -4.58 -7.78 -12.05
N TRP A 448 -3.78 -7.69 -11.00
CA TRP A 448 -4.27 -7.54 -9.64
C TRP A 448 -5.21 -6.33 -9.47
N GLY A 449 -4.81 -5.17 -9.95
CA GLY A 449 -5.64 -3.96 -9.94
C GLY A 449 -6.93 -4.14 -10.74
N GLY A 450 -6.82 -4.69 -11.95
CA GLY A 450 -7.96 -4.97 -12.84
C GLY A 450 -8.97 -5.92 -12.21
N LEU A 451 -8.53 -7.04 -11.64
CA LEU A 451 -9.40 -8.00 -10.96
C LEU A 451 -10.16 -7.35 -9.78
N ASN A 452 -9.48 -6.52 -8.99
CA ASN A 452 -10.14 -5.77 -7.92
C ASN A 452 -11.16 -4.76 -8.48
N GLY A 453 -10.87 -4.10 -9.61
CA GLY A 453 -11.81 -3.24 -10.34
C GLY A 453 -13.03 -4.02 -10.81
N VAL A 454 -12.83 -5.19 -11.43
CA VAL A 454 -13.90 -6.11 -11.84
C VAL A 454 -14.75 -6.52 -10.64
N GLY A 455 -14.13 -6.90 -9.53
CA GLY A 455 -14.86 -7.27 -8.30
C GLY A 455 -15.75 -6.15 -7.76
N MET A 456 -15.31 -4.89 -7.83
CA MET A 456 -16.13 -3.73 -7.45
C MET A 456 -17.32 -3.50 -8.39
N ILE A 457 -17.12 -3.70 -9.70
CA ILE A 457 -18.15 -3.55 -10.73
C ILE A 457 -19.19 -4.68 -10.61
N ILE A 458 -18.73 -5.94 -10.49
CA ILE A 458 -19.62 -7.10 -10.30
C ILE A 458 -20.47 -6.90 -9.04
N PHE A 459 -19.85 -6.47 -7.92
CA PHE A 459 -20.60 -6.25 -6.69
C PHE A 459 -21.70 -5.20 -6.86
N LYS A 460 -21.50 -4.15 -7.65
CA LYS A 460 -22.49 -3.12 -7.89
C LYS A 460 -23.71 -3.68 -8.65
N PHE A 461 -23.50 -4.48 -9.70
CA PHE A 461 -24.59 -5.18 -10.39
C PHE A 461 -25.24 -6.21 -9.49
N TRP A 462 -24.43 -6.97 -8.75
CA TRP A 462 -24.89 -7.99 -7.83
C TRP A 462 -25.82 -7.43 -6.73
N SER A 463 -25.52 -6.24 -6.19
CA SER A 463 -26.35 -5.61 -5.17
C SER A 463 -27.74 -5.25 -5.67
N ASP A 464 -27.86 -4.92 -6.96
CA ASP A 464 -29.11 -4.48 -7.58
C ASP A 464 -29.99 -5.64 -8.08
N TRP A 465 -29.44 -6.88 -8.15
CA TRP A 465 -30.15 -8.05 -8.64
C TRP A 465 -30.90 -8.78 -7.54
N HIS A 466 -32.13 -9.23 -7.87
CA HIS A 466 -32.89 -10.16 -7.03
C HIS A 466 -32.19 -11.54 -6.96
N THR A 467 -32.45 -12.29 -5.90
CA THR A 467 -31.83 -13.61 -5.65
C THR A 467 -31.98 -14.56 -6.83
N VAL A 468 -33.16 -14.65 -7.43
CA VAL A 468 -33.44 -15.51 -8.61
C VAL A 468 -32.51 -15.13 -9.78
N LYS A 469 -32.40 -13.84 -10.11
CA LYS A 469 -31.50 -13.39 -11.18
C LYS A 469 -30.03 -13.73 -10.89
N ARG A 470 -29.60 -13.61 -9.64
CA ARG A 470 -28.23 -14.00 -9.23
C ARG A 470 -28.00 -15.50 -9.46
N ILE A 471 -28.97 -16.34 -9.08
CA ILE A 471 -28.92 -17.81 -9.29
C ILE A 471 -28.82 -18.12 -10.80
N ILE A 472 -29.72 -17.55 -11.61
CA ILE A 472 -29.75 -17.78 -13.07
C ILE A 472 -28.39 -17.40 -13.69
N VAL A 473 -27.92 -16.19 -13.44
CA VAL A 473 -26.65 -15.71 -14.03
C VAL A 473 -25.47 -16.58 -13.56
N THR A 474 -25.42 -16.95 -12.28
CA THR A 474 -24.32 -17.78 -11.77
C THR A 474 -24.41 -19.19 -12.34
N SER A 475 -25.61 -19.76 -12.55
CA SER A 475 -25.78 -21.03 -13.23
C SER A 475 -25.26 -21.00 -14.66
N TYR A 476 -25.55 -19.94 -15.43
CA TYR A 476 -24.98 -19.77 -16.77
C TYR A 476 -23.46 -19.70 -16.73
N VAL A 477 -22.87 -18.94 -15.78
CA VAL A 477 -21.41 -18.86 -15.62
C VAL A 477 -20.82 -20.24 -15.29
N VAL A 478 -21.43 -20.99 -14.38
CA VAL A 478 -20.99 -22.36 -14.03
C VAL A 478 -21.07 -23.28 -15.24
N CYS A 479 -22.15 -23.25 -16.03
CA CYS A 479 -22.26 -24.03 -17.26
C CYS A 479 -21.18 -23.65 -18.29
N ILE A 480 -20.94 -22.38 -18.51
CA ILE A 480 -19.89 -21.91 -19.42
C ILE A 480 -18.50 -22.37 -18.96
N LEU A 481 -18.18 -22.21 -17.67
CA LEU A 481 -16.92 -22.66 -17.09
C LEU A 481 -16.75 -24.19 -17.19
N PHE A 482 -17.82 -24.95 -17.02
CA PHE A 482 -17.81 -26.40 -17.20
C PHE A 482 -17.52 -26.78 -18.67
N LEU A 483 -18.16 -26.12 -19.62
CA LEU A 483 -17.88 -26.32 -21.05
C LEU A 483 -16.44 -25.93 -21.44
N LEU A 484 -15.96 -24.80 -20.93
CA LEU A 484 -14.57 -24.38 -21.15
C LEU A 484 -13.57 -25.38 -20.56
N ARG A 485 -13.87 -25.95 -19.41
CA ARG A 485 -13.08 -27.03 -18.80
C ARG A 485 -12.98 -28.27 -19.71
N LEU A 486 -14.05 -28.62 -20.41
CA LEU A 486 -14.06 -29.75 -21.32
C LEU A 486 -13.30 -29.48 -22.64
N TRP A 487 -13.30 -28.22 -23.08
CA TRP A 487 -12.80 -27.84 -24.40
C TRP A 487 -11.37 -27.25 -24.39
N ALA A 488 -10.99 -26.52 -23.33
CA ALA A 488 -9.76 -25.75 -23.27
C ALA A 488 -8.73 -26.38 -22.32
N SER A 489 -8.14 -27.50 -22.71
CA SER A 489 -7.17 -28.26 -21.91
C SER A 489 -5.94 -27.45 -21.41
N PRO A 490 -5.37 -26.46 -22.13
CA PRO A 490 -4.20 -25.73 -21.64
C PRO A 490 -4.44 -24.92 -20.36
N ALA A 491 -5.68 -24.53 -20.06
CA ALA A 491 -6.04 -23.73 -18.90
C ALA A 491 -6.90 -24.51 -17.87
N LEU A 492 -6.81 -25.83 -17.87
CA LEU A 492 -7.64 -26.72 -17.03
C LEU A 492 -7.64 -26.34 -15.55
N ALA A 493 -6.48 -26.01 -15.01
CA ALA A 493 -6.34 -25.61 -13.60
C ALA A 493 -7.14 -24.32 -13.28
N LEU A 494 -7.06 -23.32 -14.14
CA LEU A 494 -7.80 -22.07 -14.00
C LEU A 494 -9.31 -22.33 -14.03
N TRP A 495 -9.78 -23.15 -15.00
CA TRP A 495 -11.20 -23.49 -15.11
C TRP A 495 -11.70 -24.27 -13.88
N ASN A 496 -10.89 -25.19 -13.34
CA ASN A 496 -11.21 -25.90 -12.11
C ASN A 496 -11.40 -24.95 -10.93
N VAL A 497 -10.47 -24.03 -10.71
CA VAL A 497 -10.52 -23.06 -9.59
C VAL A 497 -11.73 -22.14 -9.73
N LEU A 498 -11.96 -21.58 -10.93
CA LEU A 498 -13.11 -20.70 -11.18
C LEU A 498 -14.44 -21.45 -11.07
N LEU A 499 -14.50 -22.68 -11.57
CA LEU A 499 -15.69 -23.53 -11.47
C LEU A 499 -16.02 -23.85 -10.01
N CYS A 500 -15.04 -24.29 -9.22
CA CYS A 500 -15.22 -24.54 -7.79
C CYS A 500 -15.72 -23.29 -7.04
N PHE A 501 -15.12 -22.13 -7.32
CA PHE A 501 -15.52 -20.87 -6.68
C PHE A 501 -16.96 -20.46 -7.05
N CYS A 502 -17.31 -20.51 -8.35
CA CYS A 502 -18.65 -20.14 -8.81
C CYS A 502 -19.70 -21.17 -8.39
N ALA A 503 -19.38 -22.48 -8.40
CA ALA A 503 -20.25 -23.53 -7.91
C ALA A 503 -20.53 -23.37 -6.40
N PHE A 504 -19.50 -23.06 -5.62
CA PHE A 504 -19.66 -22.78 -4.19
C PHE A 504 -20.60 -21.60 -3.92
N ILE A 505 -20.50 -20.51 -4.70
CA ILE A 505 -21.43 -19.38 -4.64
C ILE A 505 -22.85 -19.82 -5.03
N LEU A 506 -23.00 -20.58 -6.11
CA LEU A 506 -24.30 -21.05 -6.59
C LEU A 506 -25.01 -21.91 -5.57
N VAL A 507 -24.33 -22.94 -5.06
CA VAL A 507 -24.88 -23.86 -4.03
C VAL A 507 -25.33 -23.09 -2.79
N SER A 508 -24.53 -22.15 -2.35
CA SER A 508 -24.87 -21.31 -1.20
C SER A 508 -26.12 -20.45 -1.43
N MET A 509 -26.29 -19.90 -2.65
CA MET A 509 -27.49 -19.14 -2.99
C MET A 509 -28.73 -20.02 -3.06
N ILE A 510 -28.59 -21.24 -3.58
CA ILE A 510 -29.69 -22.22 -3.60
C ILE A 510 -30.11 -22.58 -2.17
N ILE A 511 -29.15 -22.92 -1.31
CA ILE A 511 -29.42 -23.20 0.12
C ILE A 511 -30.13 -22.01 0.77
N LYS A 512 -29.68 -20.80 0.50
CA LYS A 512 -30.33 -19.59 1.01
C LYS A 512 -31.76 -19.42 0.49
N CYS A 513 -31.98 -19.68 -0.78
CA CYS A 513 -33.30 -19.58 -1.40
C CYS A 513 -34.28 -20.62 -0.78
N ILE A 514 -33.83 -21.87 -0.62
CA ILE A 514 -34.60 -22.93 0.06
C ILE A 514 -34.93 -22.51 1.50
N TRP A 515 -33.93 -21.99 2.23
CA TRP A 515 -34.16 -21.51 3.60
C TRP A 515 -35.15 -20.34 3.66
N GLN A 516 -35.10 -19.41 2.73
CA GLN A 516 -36.05 -18.29 2.64
C GLN A 516 -37.46 -18.78 2.30
N TYR A 517 -37.60 -19.72 1.35
CA TYR A 517 -38.88 -20.33 0.99
C TYR A 517 -39.49 -21.05 2.19
N TYR A 518 -38.72 -21.89 2.89
CA TYR A 518 -39.15 -22.60 4.07
C TYR A 518 -39.63 -21.67 5.20
N ASN A 519 -38.96 -20.55 5.41
CA ASN A 519 -39.37 -19.57 6.40
C ASN A 519 -40.54 -18.69 5.96
N SER A 520 -40.78 -18.50 4.65
CA SER A 520 -41.93 -17.75 4.15
C SER A 520 -43.27 -18.51 4.31
N GLN A 521 -43.19 -19.81 4.50
CA GLN A 521 -44.37 -20.69 4.78
C GLN A 521 -44.79 -20.69 6.25
N ARG A 522 -44.12 -19.90 7.10
CA ARG A 522 -44.37 -19.79 8.54
C ARG A 522 -44.77 -18.39 8.93
N ASP A 523 -45.68 -18.24 9.86
CA ASP A 523 -46.16 -16.93 10.36
C ASP A 523 -45.09 -16.08 11.05
N TYR A 524 -43.95 -16.68 11.39
CA TYR A 524 -42.83 -15.97 11.98
C TYR A 524 -41.47 -16.45 11.47
N VAL A 525 -40.52 -15.54 11.33
CA VAL A 525 -39.16 -15.88 10.91
C VAL A 525 -38.39 -16.51 12.08
N ARG A 526 -38.14 -17.82 11.97
CA ARG A 526 -37.35 -18.54 12.97
C ARG A 526 -35.89 -18.09 12.89
N TRP A 527 -35.36 -17.56 14.01
CA TRP A 527 -33.98 -17.20 14.16
C TRP A 527 -33.47 -16.05 13.24
N PRO A 528 -34.14 -14.88 13.21
CA PRO A 528 -33.73 -13.79 12.28
C PRO A 528 -32.33 -13.27 12.52
N ARG A 529 -31.84 -13.28 13.78
CA ARG A 529 -30.48 -12.89 14.12
C ARG A 529 -29.44 -13.86 13.57
N PHE A 530 -29.71 -15.16 13.60
CA PHE A 530 -28.84 -16.19 13.06
C PHE A 530 -28.75 -16.09 11.53
N ALA A 531 -29.86 -15.93 10.83
CA ALA A 531 -29.89 -15.73 9.39
C ALA A 531 -29.14 -14.48 8.94
N LYS A 532 -29.20 -13.40 9.73
CA LYS A 532 -28.41 -12.19 9.46
C LYS A 532 -26.90 -12.44 9.68
N ALA A 533 -26.53 -13.12 10.76
CA ALA A 533 -25.15 -13.43 11.08
C ALA A 533 -24.53 -14.35 10.02
N THR A 534 -25.21 -15.41 9.60
CA THR A 534 -24.74 -16.32 8.54
C THR A 534 -24.55 -15.61 7.20
N ASN A 535 -25.47 -14.71 6.81
CA ASN A 535 -25.28 -13.88 5.61
C ASN A 535 -24.03 -13.00 5.67
N VAL A 536 -23.74 -12.42 6.82
CA VAL A 536 -22.52 -11.60 7.01
C VAL A 536 -21.28 -12.47 6.90
N VAL A 537 -21.23 -13.59 7.64
CA VAL A 537 -20.10 -14.53 7.61
C VAL A 537 -19.86 -15.03 6.18
N TRP A 538 -20.92 -15.44 5.49
CA TRP A 538 -20.85 -15.89 4.11
C TRP A 538 -20.27 -14.82 3.17
N SER A 539 -20.81 -13.60 3.23
CA SER A 539 -20.32 -12.50 2.40
C SER A 539 -18.84 -12.19 2.67
N VAL A 540 -18.40 -12.35 3.92
CA VAL A 540 -16.99 -12.17 4.28
C VAL A 540 -16.13 -13.29 3.73
N ILE A 541 -16.55 -14.55 3.83
CA ILE A 541 -15.82 -15.72 3.28
C ILE A 541 -15.61 -15.53 1.77
N VAL A 542 -16.69 -15.29 1.02
CA VAL A 542 -16.62 -15.08 -0.43
C VAL A 542 -15.71 -13.91 -0.79
N THR A 543 -15.82 -12.79 -0.06
CA THR A 543 -14.98 -11.61 -0.32
C THR A 543 -13.52 -11.89 0.02
N PHE A 544 -13.24 -12.52 1.14
CA PHE A 544 -11.88 -12.85 1.56
C PHE A 544 -11.22 -13.81 0.57
N THR A 545 -11.94 -14.87 0.14
CA THR A 545 -11.46 -15.80 -0.89
C THR A 545 -11.16 -15.08 -2.20
N PHE A 546 -12.08 -14.25 -2.70
CA PHE A 546 -11.84 -13.46 -3.91
C PHE A 546 -10.59 -12.57 -3.79
N ILE A 547 -10.48 -11.80 -2.71
CA ILE A 547 -9.32 -10.92 -2.48
C ILE A 547 -8.03 -11.75 -2.38
N THR A 548 -8.06 -12.91 -1.74
CA THR A 548 -6.93 -13.82 -1.61
C THR A 548 -6.45 -14.30 -2.98
N PHE A 549 -7.34 -14.75 -3.86
CA PHE A 549 -6.94 -15.16 -5.22
C PHE A 549 -6.38 -13.99 -6.04
N THR A 550 -6.90 -12.78 -5.89
CA THR A 550 -6.28 -11.62 -6.57
C THR A 550 -4.85 -11.37 -6.10
N ARG A 551 -4.52 -11.69 -4.84
CA ARG A 551 -3.18 -11.51 -4.28
C ARG A 551 -2.13 -12.46 -4.82
N LEU A 552 -2.53 -13.52 -5.50
CA LEU A 552 -1.60 -14.35 -6.27
C LEU A 552 -0.76 -13.50 -7.21
N PHE A 553 -1.41 -12.63 -7.99
CA PHE A 553 -0.72 -11.73 -8.91
C PHE A 553 0.08 -10.63 -8.20
N PHE A 554 -0.35 -10.20 -7.03
CA PHE A 554 0.40 -9.23 -6.24
C PHE A 554 1.71 -9.84 -5.69
N ARG A 555 1.67 -11.05 -5.10
CA ARG A 555 2.85 -11.68 -4.51
C ARG A 555 3.82 -12.17 -5.57
N SER A 556 3.33 -12.79 -6.64
CA SER A 556 4.18 -13.27 -7.73
C SER A 556 4.94 -12.13 -8.43
N GLY A 557 4.39 -10.92 -8.46
CA GLY A 557 5.07 -9.74 -9.00
C GLY A 557 6.02 -9.02 -8.05
N SER A 558 6.09 -9.45 -6.77
CA SER A 558 6.87 -8.78 -5.73
C SER A 558 8.25 -9.41 -5.58
N ASN A 559 9.25 -8.61 -5.17
CA ASN A 559 10.61 -9.07 -4.82
C ASN A 559 11.32 -9.81 -5.96
N LEU A 560 11.21 -9.31 -7.18
CA LEU A 560 11.84 -9.87 -8.37
C LEU A 560 12.94 -8.96 -8.89
N ASP A 561 13.89 -9.56 -9.63
CA ASP A 561 14.82 -8.76 -10.42
C ASP A 561 14.03 -7.99 -11.49
N PRO A 562 14.13 -6.66 -11.54
CA PRO A 562 13.37 -5.85 -12.49
C PRO A 562 13.58 -6.24 -13.96
N ALA A 563 14.74 -6.79 -14.31
CA ALA A 563 15.08 -7.17 -15.67
C ALA A 563 14.25 -8.36 -16.21
N VAL A 564 13.80 -9.27 -15.32
CA VAL A 564 13.03 -10.48 -15.67
C VAL A 564 11.70 -10.57 -14.93
N ALA A 565 11.25 -9.46 -14.36
CA ALA A 565 10.11 -9.42 -13.44
C ALA A 565 8.81 -9.92 -14.08
N ASN A 566 8.53 -9.59 -15.34
CA ASN A 566 7.28 -9.98 -16.00
C ASN A 566 7.17 -11.49 -16.21
N GLU A 567 8.21 -12.10 -16.77
CA GLU A 567 8.24 -13.54 -17.06
C GLU A 567 8.21 -14.35 -15.76
N THR A 568 9.09 -14.02 -14.81
CA THR A 568 9.16 -14.71 -13.52
C THR A 568 7.85 -14.60 -12.74
N ALA A 569 7.23 -13.42 -12.71
CA ALA A 569 5.95 -13.20 -12.05
C ALA A 569 4.83 -14.06 -12.65
N TRP A 570 4.80 -14.14 -13.99
CA TRP A 570 3.81 -14.94 -14.69
C TRP A 570 4.01 -16.44 -14.44
N ASN A 571 5.25 -16.91 -14.50
CA ASN A 571 5.61 -18.31 -14.29
C ASN A 571 5.26 -18.77 -12.86
N ILE A 572 5.52 -17.96 -11.82
CA ILE A 572 5.12 -18.25 -10.44
C ILE A 572 3.59 -18.34 -10.33
N ALA A 573 2.87 -17.35 -10.88
CA ALA A 573 1.41 -17.32 -10.78
C ALA A 573 0.75 -18.52 -11.48
N THR A 574 1.23 -18.88 -12.67
CA THR A 574 0.71 -20.03 -13.43
C THR A 574 1.05 -21.36 -12.77
N SER A 575 2.27 -21.53 -12.25
CA SER A 575 2.69 -22.73 -11.52
C SER A 575 1.83 -22.96 -10.28
N MET A 576 1.63 -21.91 -9.44
CA MET A 576 0.75 -22.01 -8.28
C MET A 576 -0.70 -22.33 -8.66
N MET A 577 -1.22 -21.67 -9.71
CA MET A 577 -2.58 -21.94 -10.19
C MET A 577 -2.74 -23.37 -10.67
N THR A 578 -1.73 -23.92 -11.37
CA THR A 578 -1.72 -25.30 -11.82
C THR A 578 -1.79 -26.27 -10.63
N ARG A 579 -0.94 -26.07 -9.63
CA ARG A 579 -0.95 -26.90 -8.42
C ARG A 579 -2.28 -26.83 -7.69
N ILE A 580 -2.83 -25.65 -7.46
CA ILE A 580 -4.12 -25.47 -6.78
C ILE A 580 -5.27 -26.11 -7.57
N GLY A 581 -5.24 -26.06 -8.90
CA GLY A 581 -6.33 -26.54 -9.75
C GLY A 581 -6.31 -28.03 -10.07
N THR A 582 -5.14 -28.69 -10.02
CA THR A 582 -4.99 -30.07 -10.54
C THR A 582 -4.24 -31.05 -9.63
N GLU A 583 -3.45 -30.59 -8.67
CA GLU A 583 -2.49 -31.47 -7.99
C GLU A 583 -2.67 -31.53 -6.47
N TRP A 584 -3.69 -32.26 -6.03
CA TRP A 584 -3.98 -32.53 -4.61
C TRP A 584 -3.48 -33.90 -4.18
N THR A 585 -2.18 -34.14 -4.33
CA THR A 585 -1.55 -35.44 -4.11
C THR A 585 -1.32 -35.77 -2.63
N VAL A 586 -1.26 -34.77 -1.76
CA VAL A 586 -1.01 -34.94 -0.33
C VAL A 586 -2.29 -34.70 0.47
N ASN A 587 -2.52 -35.55 1.49
CA ASN A 587 -3.65 -35.37 2.38
C ASN A 587 -3.45 -34.08 3.22
N PRO A 588 -4.43 -33.15 3.22
CA PRO A 588 -4.36 -31.96 4.06
C PRO A 588 -4.13 -32.23 5.55
N LEU A 589 -4.60 -33.37 6.05
CA LEU A 589 -4.42 -33.78 7.45
C LEU A 589 -2.94 -34.10 7.82
N ASP A 590 -2.10 -34.39 6.85
CA ASP A 590 -0.66 -34.61 7.06
C ASP A 590 0.14 -33.31 7.02
N VAL A 591 -0.34 -32.34 6.24
CA VAL A 591 0.31 -31.02 6.11
C VAL A 591 0.10 -30.15 7.36
N ILE A 592 -1.12 -30.17 7.93
CA ILE A 592 -1.45 -29.32 9.08
C ILE A 592 -0.54 -29.59 10.29
N PRO A 593 -0.26 -30.85 10.71
CA PRO A 593 0.70 -31.13 11.79
C PRO A 593 2.11 -30.70 11.46
N ALA A 594 2.58 -30.86 10.21
CA ALA A 594 3.92 -30.46 9.79
C ALA A 594 4.16 -28.94 9.96
N TYR A 595 3.14 -28.11 9.69
CA TYR A 595 3.18 -26.66 9.79
C TYR A 595 2.29 -26.10 10.91
N TRP A 596 2.04 -26.86 12.00
CA TRP A 596 1.07 -26.51 13.03
C TRP A 596 1.26 -25.10 13.63
N LYS A 597 2.51 -24.64 13.81
CA LYS A 597 2.81 -23.30 14.33
C LYS A 597 2.32 -22.20 13.39
N VAL A 598 2.50 -22.41 12.08
CA VAL A 598 2.03 -21.48 11.04
C VAL A 598 0.51 -21.40 11.05
N PHE A 599 -0.19 -22.54 11.04
CA PHE A 599 -1.64 -22.60 11.08
C PHE A 599 -2.20 -22.02 12.37
N LEU A 600 -1.58 -22.30 13.52
CA LEU A 600 -1.97 -21.74 14.82
C LEU A 600 -1.84 -20.21 14.82
N LEU A 601 -0.70 -19.66 14.38
CA LEU A 601 -0.49 -18.21 14.31
C LEU A 601 -1.47 -17.54 13.32
N PHE A 602 -1.73 -18.16 12.19
CA PHE A 602 -2.74 -17.68 11.26
C PHE A 602 -4.13 -17.61 11.92
N CYS A 603 -4.56 -18.67 12.60
CA CYS A 603 -5.84 -18.73 13.31
C CYS A 603 -5.93 -17.69 14.43
N ILE A 604 -4.88 -17.54 15.26
CA ILE A 604 -4.81 -16.52 16.32
C ILE A 604 -4.88 -15.13 15.70
N GLY A 605 -4.10 -14.87 14.66
CA GLY A 605 -4.10 -13.59 13.97
C GLY A 605 -5.46 -13.23 13.39
N MET A 606 -6.13 -14.19 12.75
CA MET A 606 -7.50 -14.01 12.24
C MET A 606 -8.49 -13.79 13.37
N ALA A 607 -8.40 -14.51 14.50
CA ALA A 607 -9.26 -14.29 15.66
C ALA A 607 -9.09 -12.86 16.21
N ILE A 608 -7.86 -12.39 16.39
CA ILE A 608 -7.56 -11.00 16.80
C ILE A 608 -8.09 -10.00 15.76
N HIS A 609 -7.95 -10.29 14.48
CA HIS A 609 -8.47 -9.46 13.42
C HIS A 609 -10.00 -9.29 13.51
N TRP A 610 -10.72 -10.33 13.94
CA TRP A 610 -12.16 -10.35 14.08
C TRP A 610 -12.70 -9.72 15.37
N ILE A 611 -11.85 -9.38 16.35
CA ILE A 611 -12.27 -8.64 17.56
C ILE A 611 -12.96 -7.33 17.14
N PRO A 612 -14.12 -6.98 17.74
CA PRO A 612 -14.83 -5.73 17.48
C PRO A 612 -13.96 -4.49 17.76
N GLU A 613 -14.08 -3.46 16.94
CA GLU A 613 -13.28 -2.24 17.07
C GLU A 613 -13.49 -1.52 18.42
N ARG A 614 -14.68 -1.64 18.99
CA ARG A 614 -14.97 -1.11 20.35
C ARG A 614 -14.10 -1.77 21.41
N MET A 615 -13.89 -3.09 21.30
CA MET A 615 -13.02 -3.83 22.22
C MET A 615 -11.56 -3.46 21.98
N LYS A 616 -11.11 -3.36 20.71
CA LYS A 616 -9.76 -2.92 20.35
C LYS A 616 -9.43 -1.56 20.94
N ARG A 617 -10.36 -0.62 20.86
CA ARG A 617 -10.20 0.71 21.48
C ARG A 617 -10.19 0.65 23.00
N ARG A 618 -11.02 -0.21 23.60
CA ARG A 618 -11.09 -0.36 25.07
C ARG A 618 -9.79 -0.89 25.66
N TYR A 619 -9.24 -1.98 25.13
CA TYR A 619 -8.00 -2.54 25.70
C TYR A 619 -6.78 -1.63 25.41
N ARG A 620 -6.71 -0.95 24.27
CA ARG A 620 -5.71 0.09 24.03
C ARG A 620 -5.77 1.22 25.06
N TYR A 621 -6.96 1.68 25.38
CA TYR A 621 -7.16 2.72 26.39
C TYR A 621 -6.86 2.22 27.80
N LEU A 622 -7.21 0.99 28.13
CA LEU A 622 -6.85 0.35 29.41
C LEU A 622 -5.34 0.25 29.58
N PHE A 623 -4.62 -0.22 28.55
CA PHE A 623 -3.16 -0.24 28.54
C PHE A 623 -2.57 1.16 28.78
N ALA A 624 -3.09 2.18 28.09
CA ALA A 624 -2.61 3.55 28.24
C ALA A 624 -2.84 4.16 29.64
N LYS A 625 -3.75 3.61 30.42
CA LYS A 625 -4.02 4.02 31.80
C LYS A 625 -3.23 3.24 32.86
N LEU A 626 -2.50 2.20 32.47
CA LEU A 626 -1.69 1.42 33.44
C LEU A 626 -0.72 2.32 34.21
N PRO A 627 -0.45 2.05 35.49
CA PRO A 627 0.67 2.66 36.22
C PRO A 627 1.98 2.43 35.45
N LEU A 628 2.91 3.39 35.53
CA LEU A 628 4.14 3.33 34.74
C LEU A 628 4.95 2.04 34.97
N PRO A 629 5.15 1.57 36.22
CA PRO A 629 5.86 0.30 36.47
C PRO A 629 5.19 -0.91 35.78
N LEU A 630 3.85 -0.98 35.86
CA LEU A 630 3.10 -2.08 35.24
C LEU A 630 3.13 -2.00 33.71
N MET A 631 3.07 -0.78 33.15
CA MET A 631 3.23 -0.59 31.70
C MET A 631 4.62 -1.05 31.23
N VAL A 632 5.68 -0.73 31.99
CA VAL A 632 7.05 -1.18 31.69
C VAL A 632 7.14 -2.71 31.73
N LEU A 633 6.58 -3.37 32.75
CA LEU A 633 6.55 -4.82 32.85
C LEU A 633 5.82 -5.48 31.66
N VAL A 634 4.65 -4.95 31.28
CA VAL A 634 3.92 -5.44 30.11
C VAL A 634 4.71 -5.23 28.81
N CYS A 635 5.38 -4.09 28.67
CA CYS A 635 6.27 -3.83 27.52
C CYS A 635 7.45 -4.82 27.48
N ALA A 636 8.14 -5.03 28.62
CA ALA A 636 9.25 -5.96 28.71
C ALA A 636 8.82 -7.40 28.36
N PHE A 637 7.69 -7.85 28.89
CA PHE A 637 7.13 -9.15 28.57
C PHE A 637 6.75 -9.28 27.09
N ALA A 638 6.11 -8.26 26.50
CA ALA A 638 5.78 -8.25 25.08
C ALA A 638 7.04 -8.29 24.21
N ILE A 639 8.06 -7.51 24.55
CA ILE A 639 9.36 -7.52 23.82
C ILE A 639 10.04 -8.89 23.96
N PHE A 640 10.00 -9.51 25.14
CA PHE A 640 10.54 -10.86 25.36
C PHE A 640 9.84 -11.88 24.43
N ILE A 641 8.50 -11.85 24.37
CA ILE A 641 7.76 -12.73 23.45
C ILE A 641 8.14 -12.44 22.00
N ILE A 642 8.15 -11.16 21.58
CA ILE A 642 8.50 -10.77 20.20
C ILE A 642 9.89 -11.29 19.85
N TYR A 643 10.84 -11.21 20.78
CA TYR A 643 12.21 -11.67 20.58
C TYR A 643 12.31 -13.19 20.29
N GLN A 644 11.42 -14.02 20.87
CA GLN A 644 11.37 -15.46 20.60
C GLN A 644 10.98 -15.79 19.15
N PHE A 645 10.37 -14.85 18.43
CA PHE A 645 9.93 -15.02 17.04
C PHE A 645 10.86 -14.33 16.03
N VAL A 646 11.94 -13.69 16.49
CA VAL A 646 12.92 -13.10 15.58
C VAL A 646 13.61 -14.23 14.81
N THR A 647 13.46 -14.19 13.48
CA THR A 647 14.14 -15.13 12.57
C THR A 647 15.55 -14.65 12.29
N ALA A 648 16.46 -15.56 11.94
CA ALA A 648 17.85 -15.24 11.62
C ALA A 648 17.94 -14.21 10.46
N GLU A 649 17.00 -14.28 9.52
CA GLU A 649 16.83 -13.32 8.43
C GLU A 649 15.61 -12.44 8.72
N MET A 650 15.86 -11.22 9.20
CA MET A 650 14.78 -10.24 9.34
C MET A 650 14.34 -9.75 7.97
N GLN A 651 13.09 -10.03 7.65
CA GLN A 651 12.51 -9.61 6.37
C GLN A 651 12.31 -8.09 6.33
N PRO A 652 12.76 -7.39 5.26
CA PRO A 652 12.40 -5.99 5.06
C PRO A 652 10.87 -5.87 4.91
N PHE A 653 10.32 -4.70 5.13
CA PHE A 653 8.91 -4.47 4.87
C PHE A 653 8.61 -4.68 3.38
N ILE A 654 7.45 -5.29 3.06
CA ILE A 654 7.06 -5.64 1.68
C ILE A 654 7.19 -4.43 0.74
N TYR A 655 6.86 -3.22 1.19
CA TYR A 655 7.00 -2.01 0.36
C TYR A 655 8.44 -1.53 0.11
N PHE A 656 9.45 -2.12 0.72
CA PHE A 656 10.84 -1.94 0.32
C PHE A 656 11.24 -2.83 -0.85
N GLN A 657 10.42 -3.85 -1.16
CA GLN A 657 10.64 -4.86 -2.18
C GLN A 657 9.76 -4.67 -3.43
N LEU A 658 8.87 -3.66 -3.44
CA LEU A 658 7.97 -3.26 -4.51
C LEU A 658 8.52 -2.03 -5.24
#